data_3b06b858d03262ac0e7be65740a6e76f
#
_entry.id   3b06b858d03262ac0e7be65740a6e76f
#
_cell.length_a   1.000
_cell.length_b   1.000
_cell.length_c   1.000
_cell.angle_alpha   90.00
_cell.angle_beta   90.00
_cell.angle_gamma   90.00
#
_symmetry.space_group_name_H-M   'P 1'
#
loop_
_entity.id
_entity.type
_entity.pdbx_description
1 polymer ?
#
loop_
_entity_poly.entity_id
_entity_poly.type
_entity_poly.pdbx_seq_one_letter_code
_entity_poly.pdbx_strand_id
1 'polypeptide(L)'
;MSNLVIVESPAKAKTIKKYLGKDYDVIASMGHVRDLPNARLSVDIKNNYEPNYTIIKGKETLVKDIKKHAQNSDKVYLATDPDREGEAISWHLAYILDLDLNDANRVEFTEITKTGVSNGMSAPRSINTNLVNAQQARRVLDRLVGYKLSPFVSQKIRRGMSAGRVQSVAVRIIVDREEEIKAFNPEEYWSIDAKFIPKGSRKSFPATLHLGKDKISNQQEAEKILADLEGAEFTVTSVKNGTRRKSPAPPFITSTLQQEASRKLGFQSRRTMRVAQELYEGIEIDDMGATGLITYMRTDSLRISNQAIAEVTDYIGKKYGDKYLPSKPRHFKSRSGAQDGHEAIRPSMPSLEPDKIKKNLTSDQYKLYSLIWKRFVASQMAECVQKTTRADIEGNGYVFKASGYRVSFDGFTSLYVESKDVAEEKISDLPELENGMSVRKKEIVPNQHFTQAPPRYSEASLIKALEEHGIGRPSTYAATISTITNREYVKRESKTLVPTELGEAMVKLMKERFPKVVNVKFTAQMEQDLDTVEHGDVEWRKLIDDFYKDFEKTLAEAKNEMNGVKIQLEEDKTDIICENCGRNMIIKVGKYGKFIACPGYPECKNVKKFVQKVGVKCPKCSDGDVIVKTTKRKTNFYGCSNYPKCDFVSWYEPVNEHCPQCGEILFKKKGKKQVVFCQNKDCGYEKAVKS
;
A
#
# COMPACT_ATOMS: atom_id res chain seq x y z
N MET A 1 -25.51 -12.03 37.99
CA MET A 1 -24.33 -11.28 37.56
C MET A 1 -24.44 -11.05 36.05
N SER A 2 -23.63 -10.17 35.46
CA SER A 2 -23.64 -9.93 33.99
C SER A 2 -22.60 -10.80 33.29
N ASN A 3 -22.79 -11.10 32.02
CA ASN A 3 -21.77 -11.75 31.21
C ASN A 3 -20.67 -10.77 30.83
N LEU A 4 -19.41 -11.20 30.79
CA LEU A 4 -18.30 -10.41 30.35
C LEU A 4 -17.98 -10.67 28.86
N VAL A 5 -17.81 -9.60 28.07
CA VAL A 5 -17.33 -9.67 26.68
C VAL A 5 -16.02 -8.90 26.56
N ILE A 6 -14.95 -9.56 26.17
CA ILE A 6 -13.62 -8.94 26.01
C ILE A 6 -13.33 -8.78 24.53
N VAL A 7 -13.10 -7.53 24.10
CA VAL A 7 -12.75 -7.14 22.74
C VAL A 7 -11.36 -6.50 22.68
N GLU A 8 -10.85 -6.17 21.49
CA GLU A 8 -9.49 -5.62 21.36
C GLU A 8 -9.37 -4.12 21.61
N SER A 9 -10.39 -3.34 21.24
CA SER A 9 -10.33 -1.88 21.29
C SER A 9 -11.49 -1.25 22.03
N PRO A 10 -11.30 -0.05 22.63
CA PRO A 10 -12.36 0.70 23.29
C PRO A 10 -13.49 1.12 22.34
N ALA A 11 -13.17 1.42 21.07
CA ALA A 11 -14.17 1.78 20.06
C ALA A 11 -15.11 0.60 19.80
N LYS A 12 -14.53 -0.59 19.58
CA LYS A 12 -15.28 -1.86 19.42
C LYS A 12 -16.13 -2.15 20.65
N ALA A 13 -15.58 -1.96 21.86
CA ALA A 13 -16.32 -2.16 23.12
C ALA A 13 -17.55 -1.25 23.20
N LYS A 14 -17.39 0.05 22.89
CA LYS A 14 -18.49 1.02 22.89
C LYS A 14 -19.63 0.59 21.96
N THR A 15 -19.29 0.19 20.73
CA THR A 15 -20.26 -0.19 19.71
C THR A 15 -21.00 -1.47 20.09
N ILE A 16 -20.28 -2.49 20.55
CA ILE A 16 -20.86 -3.80 20.91
C ILE A 16 -21.74 -3.68 22.16
N LYS A 17 -21.29 -2.94 23.19
CA LYS A 17 -22.07 -2.71 24.42
C LYS A 17 -23.45 -2.13 24.14
N LYS A 18 -23.55 -1.23 23.16
CA LYS A 18 -24.83 -0.65 22.71
C LYS A 18 -25.81 -1.72 22.23
N TYR A 19 -25.32 -2.75 21.52
CA TYR A 19 -26.16 -3.80 20.94
C TYR A 19 -26.52 -4.90 21.95
N LEU A 20 -25.62 -5.20 22.89
CA LEU A 20 -25.82 -6.26 23.88
C LEU A 20 -26.64 -5.84 25.10
N GLY A 21 -26.73 -4.52 25.38
CA GLY A 21 -27.55 -4.02 26.50
C GLY A 21 -26.90 -4.20 27.87
N LYS A 22 -27.77 -4.28 28.92
CA LYS A 22 -27.35 -4.23 30.33
C LYS A 22 -26.84 -5.56 30.89
N ASP A 23 -27.20 -6.66 30.24
CA ASP A 23 -26.88 -8.04 30.71
C ASP A 23 -25.41 -8.42 30.40
N TYR A 24 -24.70 -7.55 29.70
CA TYR A 24 -23.30 -7.75 29.32
C TYR A 24 -22.45 -6.61 29.81
N ASP A 25 -21.29 -6.93 30.38
CA ASP A 25 -20.18 -6.00 30.56
C ASP A 25 -19.19 -6.16 29.43
N VAL A 26 -18.84 -5.06 28.76
CA VAL A 26 -17.98 -5.09 27.58
C VAL A 26 -16.72 -4.26 27.83
N ILE A 27 -15.57 -4.92 27.83
CA ILE A 27 -14.28 -4.28 28.11
C ILE A 27 -13.28 -4.52 26.98
N ALA A 28 -12.20 -3.72 26.94
CA ALA A 28 -11.18 -3.81 25.93
C ALA A 28 -9.84 -4.31 26.50
N SER A 29 -9.21 -5.29 25.84
CA SER A 29 -7.85 -5.77 26.13
C SER A 29 -6.75 -4.85 25.62
N MET A 30 -7.09 -3.86 24.82
CA MET A 30 -6.12 -2.96 24.17
C MET A 30 -5.08 -3.69 23.31
N GLY A 31 -5.51 -4.74 22.58
CA GLY A 31 -4.67 -5.65 21.81
C GLY A 31 -4.04 -6.77 22.66
N HIS A 32 -2.87 -7.27 22.27
CA HIS A 32 -2.19 -8.34 23.02
C HIS A 32 -1.89 -7.94 24.45
N VAL A 33 -2.14 -8.85 25.39
CA VAL A 33 -1.82 -8.71 26.83
C VAL A 33 -0.56 -9.47 27.24
N ARG A 34 -0.20 -10.53 26.48
CA ARG A 34 1.04 -11.32 26.61
C ARG A 34 1.79 -11.32 25.28
N ASP A 35 3.12 -11.30 25.34
CA ASP A 35 3.99 -11.47 24.18
C ASP A 35 5.37 -11.95 24.61
N LEU A 36 6.23 -12.29 23.64
CA LEU A 36 7.63 -12.57 23.84
C LEU A 36 8.37 -11.28 24.23
N PRO A 37 9.08 -11.23 25.37
CA PRO A 37 9.86 -10.06 25.78
C PRO A 37 10.80 -9.53 24.70
N ASN A 38 10.86 -8.20 24.57
CA ASN A 38 11.67 -7.56 23.53
C ASN A 38 13.19 -7.57 23.81
N ALA A 39 13.62 -7.83 25.04
CA ALA A 39 15.04 -7.77 25.42
C ALA A 39 15.82 -9.05 25.13
N ARG A 40 15.13 -10.18 24.89
CA ARG A 40 15.75 -11.49 24.72
C ARG A 40 14.99 -12.32 23.66
N LEU A 41 15.61 -13.42 23.21
CA LEU A 41 15.03 -14.32 22.22
C LEU A 41 13.67 -14.87 22.69
N SER A 42 13.62 -15.34 23.94
CA SER A 42 12.41 -15.87 24.60
C SER A 42 11.74 -17.03 23.85
N VAL A 43 12.52 -17.78 23.09
CA VAL A 43 12.17 -19.06 22.47
C VAL A 43 13.22 -20.06 22.90
N ASP A 44 12.79 -21.15 23.53
CA ASP A 44 13.68 -22.23 23.98
C ASP A 44 13.90 -23.22 22.83
N ILE A 45 15.00 -23.02 22.10
CA ILE A 45 15.36 -23.85 20.92
C ILE A 45 15.58 -25.30 21.34
N LYS A 46 16.18 -25.53 22.52
CA LYS A 46 16.53 -26.89 23.03
C LYS A 46 15.29 -27.66 23.50
N ASN A 47 14.25 -26.92 23.93
CA ASN A 47 12.98 -27.49 24.37
C ASN A 47 11.93 -27.25 23.26
N ASN A 48 12.19 -27.81 22.09
CA ASN A 48 11.27 -27.88 20.96
C ASN A 48 10.63 -26.52 20.61
N TYR A 49 11.43 -25.45 20.62
CA TYR A 49 11.01 -24.05 20.26
C TYR A 49 9.92 -23.47 21.16
N GLU A 50 9.82 -23.91 22.42
CA GLU A 50 8.81 -23.42 23.34
C GLU A 50 8.91 -21.91 23.56
N PRO A 51 7.82 -21.15 23.30
CA PRO A 51 7.81 -19.70 23.44
C PRO A 51 7.54 -19.28 24.89
N ASN A 52 8.43 -18.52 25.48
CA ASN A 52 8.30 -18.00 26.84
C ASN A 52 7.54 -16.67 26.86
N TYR A 53 6.22 -16.72 26.85
CA TYR A 53 5.35 -15.55 26.90
C TYR A 53 5.30 -14.93 28.30
N THR A 54 5.27 -13.59 28.36
CA THR A 54 5.09 -12.83 29.61
C THR A 54 4.03 -11.73 29.39
N ILE A 55 3.45 -11.23 30.46
CA ILE A 55 2.60 -10.04 30.41
C ILE A 55 3.43 -8.88 29.85
N ILE A 56 2.87 -8.15 28.89
CA ILE A 56 3.53 -7.00 28.26
C ILE A 56 3.72 -5.90 29.30
N LYS A 57 4.96 -5.41 29.42
CA LYS A 57 5.32 -4.34 30.35
C LYS A 57 4.37 -3.13 30.20
N GLY A 58 3.78 -2.73 31.30
CA GLY A 58 2.81 -1.64 31.39
C GLY A 58 1.35 -2.06 31.22
N LYS A 59 1.07 -3.37 31.05
CA LYS A 59 -0.29 -3.91 30.99
C LYS A 59 -0.72 -4.67 32.26
N GLU A 60 0.11 -4.66 33.28
CA GLU A 60 -0.14 -5.40 34.53
C GLU A 60 -1.42 -4.94 35.22
N THR A 61 -1.67 -3.64 35.25
CA THR A 61 -2.90 -3.06 35.81
C THR A 61 -4.14 -3.46 34.99
N LEU A 62 -4.06 -3.36 33.68
CA LEU A 62 -5.14 -3.77 32.77
C LEU A 62 -5.49 -5.25 32.94
N VAL A 63 -4.47 -6.13 33.07
CA VAL A 63 -4.69 -7.56 33.31
C VAL A 63 -5.37 -7.80 34.67
N LYS A 64 -5.00 -7.06 35.73
CA LYS A 64 -5.68 -7.15 37.02
C LYS A 64 -7.17 -6.70 36.91
N ASP A 65 -7.43 -5.64 36.16
CA ASP A 65 -8.80 -5.15 35.97
C ASP A 65 -9.63 -6.19 35.18
N ILE A 66 -9.09 -6.76 34.10
CA ILE A 66 -9.75 -7.83 33.35
C ILE A 66 -10.07 -9.02 34.22
N LYS A 67 -9.12 -9.48 35.07
CA LYS A 67 -9.37 -10.57 36.03
C LYS A 67 -10.49 -10.25 37.01
N LYS A 68 -10.52 -9.03 37.54
CA LYS A 68 -11.59 -8.59 38.46
C LYS A 68 -12.97 -8.62 37.77
N HIS A 69 -13.08 -8.15 36.53
CA HIS A 69 -14.33 -8.22 35.77
C HIS A 69 -14.75 -9.67 35.52
N ALA A 70 -13.80 -10.55 35.14
CA ALA A 70 -14.08 -11.97 34.89
C ALA A 70 -14.58 -12.69 36.13
N GLN A 71 -14.00 -12.44 37.31
CA GLN A 71 -14.41 -13.03 38.60
C GLN A 71 -15.81 -12.61 39.02
N ASN A 72 -16.29 -11.44 38.57
CA ASN A 72 -17.61 -10.90 38.88
C ASN A 72 -18.67 -11.22 37.81
N SER A 73 -18.36 -12.08 36.84
CA SER A 73 -19.20 -12.40 35.69
C SER A 73 -19.65 -13.87 35.71
N ASP A 74 -20.85 -14.14 35.21
CA ASP A 74 -21.37 -15.52 35.11
C ASP A 74 -20.67 -16.30 34.00
N LYS A 75 -20.36 -15.63 32.87
CA LYS A 75 -19.66 -16.19 31.73
C LYS A 75 -18.74 -15.15 31.06
N VAL A 76 -17.59 -15.59 30.53
CA VAL A 76 -16.65 -14.76 29.79
C VAL A 76 -16.70 -15.14 28.32
N TYR A 77 -16.86 -14.14 27.45
CA TYR A 77 -16.78 -14.26 26.00
C TYR A 77 -15.57 -13.51 25.47
N LEU A 78 -14.79 -14.17 24.61
CA LEU A 78 -13.60 -13.62 23.97
C LEU A 78 -13.96 -13.22 22.53
N ALA A 79 -14.26 -11.94 22.33
CA ALA A 79 -14.81 -11.38 21.10
C ALA A 79 -13.79 -10.52 20.32
N THR A 80 -12.57 -11.04 20.20
CA THR A 80 -11.48 -10.43 19.41
C THR A 80 -11.75 -10.59 17.91
N ASP A 81 -10.94 -9.92 17.07
CA ASP A 81 -11.10 -9.94 15.61
C ASP A 81 -11.10 -11.37 15.04
N PRO A 82 -11.76 -11.62 13.91
CA PRO A 82 -11.92 -12.95 13.34
C PRO A 82 -10.70 -13.39 12.53
N ASP A 83 -9.47 -13.02 12.91
CA ASP A 83 -8.25 -13.45 12.28
C ASP A 83 -7.34 -14.22 13.27
N ARG A 84 -6.22 -14.76 12.76
CA ARG A 84 -5.25 -15.52 13.59
C ARG A 84 -4.64 -14.69 14.72
N GLU A 85 -4.53 -13.37 14.58
CA GLU A 85 -4.06 -12.48 15.65
C GLU A 85 -5.13 -12.36 16.75
N GLY A 86 -6.38 -12.18 16.37
CA GLY A 86 -7.50 -12.18 17.33
C GLY A 86 -7.65 -13.52 18.05
N GLU A 87 -7.45 -14.65 17.35
CA GLU A 87 -7.47 -15.98 17.97
C GLU A 87 -6.34 -16.12 18.99
N ALA A 88 -5.12 -15.66 18.67
CA ALA A 88 -4.01 -15.67 19.61
C ALA A 88 -4.25 -14.74 20.82
N ILE A 89 -4.87 -13.57 20.62
CA ILE A 89 -5.25 -12.69 21.73
C ILE A 89 -6.26 -13.39 22.64
N SER A 90 -7.28 -14.04 22.08
CA SER A 90 -8.25 -14.83 22.84
C SER A 90 -7.58 -15.96 23.64
N TRP A 91 -6.65 -16.69 23.01
CA TRP A 91 -5.88 -17.74 23.67
C TRP A 91 -5.03 -17.19 24.83
N HIS A 92 -4.37 -16.04 24.64
CA HIS A 92 -3.61 -15.39 25.70
C HIS A 92 -4.51 -14.91 26.86
N LEU A 93 -5.73 -14.45 26.57
CA LEU A 93 -6.71 -14.06 27.56
C LEU A 93 -7.23 -15.28 28.31
N ALA A 94 -7.57 -16.38 27.61
CA ALA A 94 -7.99 -17.62 28.22
C ALA A 94 -6.94 -18.15 29.20
N TYR A 95 -5.67 -18.15 28.81
CA TYR A 95 -4.56 -18.53 29.71
C TYR A 95 -4.47 -17.66 30.97
N ILE A 96 -4.64 -16.31 30.81
CA ILE A 96 -4.58 -15.36 31.94
C ILE A 96 -5.75 -15.56 32.88
N LEU A 97 -6.94 -15.88 32.35
CA LEU A 97 -8.18 -16.01 33.08
C LEU A 97 -8.47 -17.45 33.56
N ASP A 98 -7.58 -18.39 33.25
CA ASP A 98 -7.71 -19.82 33.55
C ASP A 98 -9.02 -20.42 32.99
N LEU A 99 -9.34 -20.05 31.72
CA LEU A 99 -10.51 -20.59 31.00
C LEU A 99 -10.14 -21.85 30.24
N ASP A 100 -11.05 -22.83 30.21
CA ASP A 100 -10.88 -24.01 29.36
C ASP A 100 -10.97 -23.62 27.88
N LEU A 101 -9.98 -24.06 27.10
CA LEU A 101 -9.91 -23.78 25.66
C LEU A 101 -11.00 -24.51 24.87
N ASN A 102 -11.58 -25.59 25.42
CA ASN A 102 -12.65 -26.37 24.80
C ASN A 102 -14.03 -25.75 25.02
N ASP A 103 -14.15 -24.84 25.97
CA ASP A 103 -15.41 -24.14 26.23
C ASP A 103 -15.78 -23.20 25.08
N ALA A 104 -17.11 -23.07 24.86
CA ALA A 104 -17.65 -22.14 23.86
C ALA A 104 -17.59 -20.67 24.35
N ASN A 105 -16.38 -20.17 24.44
CA ASN A 105 -16.08 -18.81 24.92
C ASN A 105 -15.68 -17.84 23.79
N ARG A 106 -15.31 -18.35 22.61
CA ARG A 106 -14.86 -17.55 21.46
C ARG A 106 -16.04 -17.09 20.62
N VAL A 107 -16.11 -15.78 20.37
CA VAL A 107 -17.15 -15.14 19.55
C VAL A 107 -16.49 -14.31 18.45
N GLU A 108 -17.04 -14.34 17.25
CA GLU A 108 -16.50 -13.62 16.09
C GLU A 108 -17.57 -12.72 15.46
N PHE A 109 -17.15 -11.54 15.04
CA PHE A 109 -18.01 -10.58 14.34
C PHE A 109 -17.40 -10.23 12.98
N THR A 110 -18.05 -10.69 11.92
CA THR A 110 -17.67 -10.31 10.54
C THR A 110 -17.98 -8.83 10.28
N GLU A 111 -19.02 -8.31 10.90
CA GLU A 111 -19.42 -6.90 10.90
C GLU A 111 -19.98 -6.49 12.27
N ILE A 112 -19.75 -5.24 12.66
CA ILE A 112 -20.22 -4.73 13.96
C ILE A 112 -21.52 -3.94 13.76
N THR A 113 -22.57 -4.68 13.37
CA THR A 113 -23.95 -4.23 13.29
C THR A 113 -24.79 -4.95 14.35
N LYS A 114 -26.04 -4.51 14.55
CA LYS A 114 -26.96 -5.21 15.48
C LYS A 114 -27.13 -6.68 15.11
N THR A 115 -27.32 -6.96 13.82
CA THR A 115 -27.49 -8.34 13.30
C THR A 115 -26.17 -9.12 13.41
N GLY A 116 -25.04 -8.53 13.01
CA GLY A 116 -23.72 -9.19 13.07
C GLY A 116 -23.32 -9.55 14.50
N VAL A 117 -23.57 -8.65 15.47
CA VAL A 117 -23.31 -8.92 16.88
C VAL A 117 -24.26 -9.98 17.43
N SER A 118 -25.56 -9.93 17.12
CA SER A 118 -26.51 -10.94 17.53
C SER A 118 -26.17 -12.34 17.00
N ASN A 119 -25.82 -12.42 15.71
CA ASN A 119 -25.44 -13.69 15.09
C ASN A 119 -24.14 -14.27 15.71
N GLY A 120 -23.11 -13.44 15.94
CA GLY A 120 -21.89 -13.89 16.59
C GLY A 120 -22.13 -14.39 18.02
N MET A 121 -22.93 -13.67 18.82
CA MET A 121 -23.24 -14.07 20.20
C MET A 121 -24.11 -15.33 20.26
N SER A 122 -24.88 -15.65 19.23
CA SER A 122 -25.69 -16.87 19.17
C SER A 122 -24.91 -18.13 18.78
N ALA A 123 -23.67 -17.96 18.29
CA ALA A 123 -22.81 -19.04 17.80
C ALA A 123 -21.42 -19.02 18.43
N PRO A 124 -21.31 -19.05 19.78
CA PRO A 124 -19.98 -19.11 20.40
C PRO A 124 -19.33 -20.48 20.14
N ARG A 125 -18.01 -20.50 19.97
CA ARG A 125 -17.21 -21.69 19.72
C ARG A 125 -16.03 -21.82 20.68
N SER A 126 -15.36 -22.95 20.68
CA SER A 126 -14.07 -23.12 21.32
C SER A 126 -12.96 -22.35 20.59
N ILE A 127 -11.85 -22.12 21.26
CA ILE A 127 -10.65 -21.54 20.64
C ILE A 127 -10.09 -22.52 19.61
N ASN A 128 -9.84 -22.04 18.41
CA ASN A 128 -9.22 -22.81 17.34
C ASN A 128 -7.69 -22.88 17.55
N THR A 129 -7.22 -23.99 18.10
CA THR A 129 -5.82 -24.20 18.41
C THR A 129 -4.92 -24.23 17.18
N ASN A 130 -5.45 -24.59 15.99
CA ASN A 130 -4.68 -24.53 14.74
C ASN A 130 -4.40 -23.10 14.31
N LEU A 131 -5.37 -22.19 14.42
CA LEU A 131 -5.16 -20.76 14.20
C LEU A 131 -4.13 -20.18 15.18
N VAL A 132 -4.21 -20.57 16.46
CA VAL A 132 -3.21 -20.18 17.48
C VAL A 132 -1.83 -20.71 17.10
N ASN A 133 -1.72 -21.96 16.70
CA ASN A 133 -0.47 -22.58 16.27
C ASN A 133 0.13 -21.89 15.03
N ALA A 134 -0.68 -21.53 14.05
CA ALA A 134 -0.24 -20.79 12.88
C ALA A 134 0.31 -19.40 13.24
N GLN A 135 -0.32 -18.69 14.18
CA GLN A 135 0.17 -17.41 14.68
C GLN A 135 1.46 -17.61 15.50
N GLN A 136 1.54 -18.60 16.38
CA GLN A 136 2.74 -18.94 17.14
C GLN A 136 3.90 -19.31 16.21
N ALA A 137 3.67 -20.16 15.20
CA ALA A 137 4.66 -20.52 14.20
C ALA A 137 5.27 -19.28 13.55
N ARG A 138 4.42 -18.39 13.05
CA ARG A 138 4.86 -17.11 12.47
C ARG A 138 5.63 -16.27 13.46
N ARG A 139 5.13 -16.13 14.68
CA ARG A 139 5.75 -15.32 15.74
C ARG A 139 7.13 -15.85 16.13
N VAL A 140 7.26 -17.17 16.31
CA VAL A 140 8.52 -17.84 16.64
C VAL A 140 9.52 -17.73 15.49
N LEU A 141 9.09 -18.02 14.25
CA LEU A 141 9.93 -17.92 13.06
C LEU A 141 10.51 -16.51 12.89
N ASP A 142 9.64 -15.49 12.92
CA ASP A 142 10.06 -14.10 12.76
C ASP A 142 10.94 -13.64 13.93
N ARG A 143 10.73 -14.18 15.13
CA ARG A 143 11.58 -13.97 16.30
C ARG A 143 12.98 -14.57 16.11
N LEU A 144 13.07 -15.82 15.70
CA LEU A 144 14.34 -16.51 15.45
C LEU A 144 15.16 -15.78 14.39
N VAL A 145 14.56 -15.53 13.22
CA VAL A 145 15.23 -14.82 12.13
C VAL A 145 15.66 -13.42 12.56
N GLY A 146 14.74 -12.64 13.12
CA GLY A 146 14.98 -11.26 13.50
C GLY A 146 16.08 -11.10 14.55
N TYR A 147 16.07 -11.91 15.59
CA TYR A 147 17.05 -11.84 16.70
C TYR A 147 18.42 -12.39 16.37
N LYS A 148 18.50 -13.36 15.46
CA LYS A 148 19.79 -13.93 15.05
C LYS A 148 20.42 -13.12 13.91
N LEU A 149 19.63 -12.66 12.96
CA LEU A 149 20.11 -11.97 11.75
C LEU A 149 20.34 -10.47 11.95
N SER A 150 19.47 -9.78 12.70
CA SER A 150 19.59 -8.33 12.91
C SER A 150 20.92 -7.93 13.58
N PRO A 151 21.44 -8.60 14.62
CA PRO A 151 22.75 -8.29 15.18
C PRO A 151 23.87 -8.45 14.15
N PHE A 152 23.82 -9.49 13.31
CA PHE A 152 24.80 -9.72 12.26
C PHE A 152 24.81 -8.57 11.23
N VAL A 153 23.66 -8.23 10.67
CA VAL A 153 23.53 -7.12 9.71
C VAL A 153 23.94 -5.79 10.35
N SER A 154 23.54 -5.56 11.61
CA SER A 154 23.90 -4.35 12.36
C SER A 154 25.40 -4.21 12.59
N GLN A 155 26.10 -5.32 12.83
CA GLN A 155 27.56 -5.34 13.00
C GLN A 155 28.29 -5.14 11.67
N LYS A 156 27.79 -5.74 10.59
CA LYS A 156 28.48 -5.77 9.30
C LYS A 156 28.27 -4.52 8.46
N ILE A 157 27.15 -3.82 8.61
CA ILE A 157 26.83 -2.62 7.84
C ILE A 157 26.80 -1.39 8.75
N ARG A 158 25.68 -1.21 9.49
CA ARG A 158 25.46 -0.03 10.34
C ARG A 158 24.68 -0.40 11.60
N ARG A 159 25.14 0.08 12.76
CA ARG A 159 24.46 -0.15 14.04
C ARG A 159 22.99 0.27 14.00
N GLY A 160 22.12 -0.58 14.55
CA GLY A 160 20.69 -0.35 14.62
C GLY A 160 19.89 -0.86 13.41
N MET A 161 20.57 -1.48 12.45
CA MET A 161 19.86 -2.18 11.37
C MET A 161 19.18 -3.45 11.87
N SER A 162 18.13 -3.84 11.16
CA SER A 162 17.47 -5.12 11.40
C SER A 162 17.17 -5.83 10.08
N ALA A 163 17.15 -7.13 10.13
CA ALA A 163 16.68 -7.94 9.03
C ALA A 163 15.53 -8.83 9.48
N GLY A 164 14.66 -9.19 8.57
CA GLY A 164 13.54 -10.08 8.80
C GLY A 164 13.09 -10.66 7.47
N ARG A 165 12.46 -11.80 7.50
CA ARG A 165 12.12 -12.60 6.33
C ARG A 165 11.36 -11.80 5.26
N VAL A 166 10.14 -11.38 5.55
CA VAL A 166 9.28 -10.67 4.58
C VAL A 166 9.82 -9.27 4.23
N GLN A 167 10.31 -8.53 5.23
CA GLN A 167 10.85 -7.18 4.98
C GLN A 167 12.08 -7.18 4.06
N SER A 168 12.99 -8.15 4.23
CA SER A 168 14.20 -8.21 3.41
C SER A 168 13.91 -8.58 1.96
N VAL A 169 12.91 -9.46 1.75
CA VAL A 169 12.44 -9.78 0.39
C VAL A 169 11.74 -8.60 -0.26
N ALA A 170 10.93 -7.84 0.49
CA ALA A 170 10.29 -6.64 -0.05
C ALA A 170 11.32 -5.59 -0.48
N VAL A 171 12.41 -5.39 0.28
CA VAL A 171 13.52 -4.50 -0.13
C VAL A 171 14.24 -5.09 -1.34
N ARG A 172 14.49 -6.40 -1.39
CA ARG A 172 15.11 -7.07 -2.54
C ARG A 172 14.32 -6.82 -3.83
N ILE A 173 13.00 -7.00 -3.83
CA ILE A 173 12.15 -6.75 -5.01
C ILE A 173 12.33 -5.32 -5.54
N ILE A 174 12.46 -4.34 -4.63
CA ILE A 174 12.67 -2.93 -5.01
C ILE A 174 14.09 -2.72 -5.56
N VAL A 175 15.11 -3.33 -4.94
CA VAL A 175 16.51 -3.24 -5.39
C VAL A 175 16.69 -3.93 -6.74
N ASP A 176 16.15 -5.15 -6.92
CA ASP A 176 16.21 -5.88 -8.19
C ASP A 176 15.59 -5.03 -9.33
N ARG A 177 14.46 -4.35 -9.07
CA ARG A 177 13.83 -3.41 -10.01
C ARG A 177 14.74 -2.21 -10.33
N GLU A 178 15.44 -1.66 -9.36
CA GLU A 178 16.37 -0.57 -9.59
C GLU A 178 17.61 -1.02 -10.38
N GLU A 179 18.08 -2.26 -10.16
CA GLU A 179 19.11 -2.91 -10.98
C GLU A 179 18.66 -3.08 -12.43
N GLU A 180 17.41 -3.56 -12.66
CA GLU A 180 16.80 -3.64 -13.99
C GLU A 180 16.74 -2.28 -14.69
N ILE A 181 16.34 -1.23 -13.97
CA ILE A 181 16.26 0.13 -14.50
C ILE A 181 17.65 0.66 -14.88
N LYS A 182 18.67 0.44 -14.03
CA LYS A 182 20.04 0.87 -14.27
C LYS A 182 20.70 0.13 -15.45
N ALA A 183 20.33 -1.14 -15.65
CA ALA A 183 20.86 -1.97 -16.74
C ALA A 183 20.11 -1.79 -18.06
N PHE A 184 19.00 -1.08 -18.06
CA PHE A 184 18.14 -0.94 -19.23
C PHE A 184 18.78 -0.01 -20.27
N ASN A 185 18.85 -0.51 -21.50
CA ASN A 185 19.27 0.28 -22.66
C ASN A 185 18.03 0.60 -23.52
N PRO A 186 17.68 1.87 -23.69
CA PRO A 186 16.58 2.26 -24.57
C PRO A 186 16.86 1.87 -26.02
N GLU A 187 15.94 1.16 -26.66
CA GLU A 187 15.96 0.84 -28.08
C GLU A 187 15.02 1.79 -28.82
N GLU A 188 15.52 2.37 -29.90
CA GLU A 188 14.76 3.20 -30.80
C GLU A 188 13.79 2.36 -31.63
N TYR A 189 12.57 2.86 -31.79
CA TYR A 189 11.61 2.37 -32.75
C TYR A 189 10.66 3.48 -33.21
N TRP A 190 10.02 3.29 -34.34
CA TRP A 190 9.14 4.28 -34.92
C TRP A 190 7.73 3.74 -35.08
N SER A 191 6.73 4.61 -35.00
CA SER A 191 5.38 4.35 -35.43
C SER A 191 4.98 5.39 -36.49
N ILE A 192 4.09 5.02 -37.39
CA ILE A 192 3.51 5.94 -38.35
C ILE A 192 2.01 6.02 -38.04
N ASP A 193 1.58 7.18 -37.59
CA ASP A 193 0.19 7.48 -37.30
C ASP A 193 -0.43 8.30 -38.41
N ALA A 194 -1.67 7.98 -38.75
CA ALA A 194 -2.41 8.66 -39.78
C ALA A 194 -3.74 9.21 -39.22
N LYS A 195 -4.22 10.30 -39.83
CA LYS A 195 -5.60 10.75 -39.66
C LYS A 195 -6.28 10.70 -41.03
N PHE A 196 -7.39 9.97 -41.10
CA PHE A 196 -8.21 9.84 -42.31
C PHE A 196 -9.56 10.53 -42.15
N ILE A 197 -10.12 10.97 -43.26
CA ILE A 197 -11.45 11.55 -43.36
C ILE A 197 -12.25 10.72 -44.35
N PRO A 198 -13.38 10.08 -43.96
CA PRO A 198 -14.24 9.36 -44.88
C PRO A 198 -14.83 10.30 -45.96
N LYS A 199 -15.05 9.78 -47.16
CA LYS A 199 -15.70 10.54 -48.23
C LYS A 199 -17.09 11.00 -47.78
N GLY A 200 -17.38 12.28 -47.93
CA GLY A 200 -18.66 12.89 -47.47
C GLY A 200 -18.68 13.29 -45.99
N SER A 201 -17.64 13.03 -45.22
CA SER A 201 -17.53 13.45 -43.79
C SER A 201 -16.58 14.64 -43.60
N ARG A 202 -16.76 15.36 -42.49
CA ARG A 202 -15.79 16.35 -42.00
C ARG A 202 -14.99 15.85 -40.79
N LYS A 203 -15.39 14.71 -40.20
CA LYS A 203 -14.75 14.16 -39.00
C LYS A 203 -13.59 13.29 -39.43
N SER A 204 -12.40 13.53 -38.84
CA SER A 204 -11.23 12.68 -38.99
C SER A 204 -11.17 11.64 -37.88
N PHE A 205 -10.58 10.50 -38.18
CA PHE A 205 -10.28 9.42 -37.21
C PHE A 205 -8.84 9.01 -37.29
N PRO A 206 -8.22 8.58 -36.17
CA PRO A 206 -6.84 8.12 -36.13
C PRO A 206 -6.73 6.66 -36.58
N ALA A 207 -5.59 6.33 -37.19
CA ALA A 207 -5.17 4.98 -37.51
C ALA A 207 -3.64 4.89 -37.41
N THR A 208 -3.13 3.71 -37.08
CA THR A 208 -1.68 3.49 -36.97
C THR A 208 -1.27 2.40 -37.97
N LEU A 209 -0.13 2.61 -38.64
CA LEU A 209 0.45 1.64 -39.56
C LEU A 209 0.74 0.31 -38.85
N HIS A 210 0.41 -0.80 -39.50
CA HIS A 210 0.62 -2.13 -38.99
C HIS A 210 1.45 -2.98 -39.95
N LEU A 211 2.67 -3.29 -39.57
CA LEU A 211 3.63 -4.08 -40.37
C LEU A 211 3.69 -5.57 -39.93
N GLY A 212 2.63 -6.08 -39.32
CA GLY A 212 2.64 -7.46 -38.81
C GLY A 212 3.52 -7.63 -37.57
N LYS A 213 4.60 -8.37 -37.68
CA LYS A 213 5.59 -8.56 -36.60
C LYS A 213 6.78 -7.64 -36.71
N ASP A 214 6.94 -6.97 -37.84
CA ASP A 214 8.08 -6.08 -38.08
C ASP A 214 7.89 -4.73 -37.37
N LYS A 215 9.01 -4.15 -36.92
CA LYS A 215 9.05 -2.84 -36.31
C LYS A 215 9.85 -1.92 -37.20
N ILE A 216 9.48 -0.67 -37.27
CA ILE A 216 10.29 0.39 -37.91
C ILE A 216 11.43 0.72 -36.92
N SER A 217 12.64 0.36 -37.28
CA SER A 217 13.79 0.40 -36.35
C SER A 217 14.54 1.74 -36.38
N ASN A 218 14.36 2.55 -37.42
CA ASN A 218 15.09 3.78 -37.60
C ASN A 218 14.32 4.79 -38.49
N GLN A 219 14.81 6.02 -38.49
CA GLN A 219 14.23 7.13 -39.25
C GLN A 219 14.21 6.84 -40.77
N GLN A 220 15.23 6.22 -41.32
CA GLN A 220 15.33 5.99 -42.78
C GLN A 220 14.23 5.02 -43.26
N GLU A 221 13.92 3.99 -42.49
CA GLU A 221 12.80 3.08 -42.78
C GLU A 221 11.47 3.83 -42.72
N ALA A 222 11.28 4.72 -41.73
CA ALA A 222 10.06 5.52 -41.61
C ALA A 222 9.92 6.49 -42.80
N GLU A 223 10.97 7.18 -43.19
CA GLU A 223 10.99 8.09 -44.32
C GLU A 223 10.72 7.39 -45.66
N LYS A 224 11.26 6.17 -45.85
CA LYS A 224 10.98 5.34 -47.03
C LYS A 224 9.50 5.02 -47.12
N ILE A 225 8.89 4.57 -46.03
CA ILE A 225 7.45 4.28 -45.99
C ILE A 225 6.61 5.54 -46.27
N LEU A 226 7.02 6.69 -45.75
CA LEU A 226 6.34 7.96 -46.03
C LEU A 226 6.42 8.34 -47.51
N ALA A 227 7.56 8.14 -48.13
CA ALA A 227 7.75 8.37 -49.56
C ALA A 227 6.86 7.43 -50.41
N ASP A 228 6.78 6.15 -50.04
CA ASP A 228 5.92 5.17 -50.71
C ASP A 228 4.41 5.52 -50.54
N LEU A 229 4.04 6.26 -49.49
CA LEU A 229 2.67 6.71 -49.19
C LEU A 229 2.34 8.10 -49.78
N GLU A 230 3.32 8.77 -50.42
CA GLU A 230 3.09 10.03 -51.08
C GLU A 230 2.24 9.79 -52.34
N GLY A 231 1.10 10.51 -52.41
CA GLY A 231 0.17 10.33 -53.53
C GLY A 231 -0.72 9.07 -53.48
N ALA A 232 -0.55 8.20 -52.48
CA ALA A 232 -1.36 7.00 -52.34
C ALA A 232 -2.86 7.32 -52.14
N GLU A 233 -3.72 6.58 -52.81
CA GLU A 233 -5.14 6.51 -52.53
C GLU A 233 -5.44 5.52 -51.43
N PHE A 234 -6.30 5.88 -50.46
CA PHE A 234 -6.60 5.04 -49.32
C PHE A 234 -8.04 4.54 -49.37
N THR A 235 -8.17 3.21 -49.17
CA THR A 235 -9.47 2.55 -49.19
C THR A 235 -9.62 1.71 -47.93
N VAL A 236 -10.81 1.66 -47.37
CA VAL A 236 -11.17 0.79 -46.25
C VAL A 236 -11.36 -0.62 -46.82
N THR A 237 -10.41 -1.53 -46.52
CA THR A 237 -10.42 -2.92 -47.03
C THR A 237 -11.21 -3.85 -46.13
N SER A 238 -11.28 -3.58 -44.83
CA SER A 238 -12.00 -4.41 -43.87
C SER A 238 -12.62 -3.58 -42.77
N VAL A 239 -13.90 -3.84 -42.48
CA VAL A 239 -14.58 -3.31 -41.29
C VAL A 239 -15.14 -4.44 -40.47
N LYS A 240 -14.76 -4.54 -39.20
CA LYS A 240 -15.26 -5.53 -38.25
C LYS A 240 -15.96 -4.84 -37.09
N ASN A 241 -17.27 -5.00 -37.05
CA ASN A 241 -18.09 -4.55 -35.92
C ASN A 241 -18.29 -5.69 -34.93
N GLY A 242 -18.23 -5.37 -33.63
CA GLY A 242 -18.40 -6.34 -32.56
C GLY A 242 -19.04 -5.75 -31.33
N THR A 243 -19.30 -6.62 -30.37
CA THR A 243 -19.76 -6.23 -29.04
C THR A 243 -18.79 -6.76 -27.99
N ARG A 244 -18.30 -5.85 -27.17
CA ARG A 244 -17.46 -6.19 -26.03
C ARG A 244 -18.27 -5.96 -24.75
N ARG A 245 -18.35 -7.00 -23.91
CA ARG A 245 -18.91 -6.93 -22.56
C ARG A 245 -17.76 -6.78 -21.56
N LYS A 246 -17.83 -5.78 -20.70
CA LYS A 246 -16.87 -5.53 -19.64
C LYS A 246 -17.54 -5.83 -18.30
N SER A 247 -17.07 -6.87 -17.63
CA SER A 247 -17.57 -7.26 -16.30
C SER A 247 -17.00 -6.36 -15.21
N PRO A 248 -17.75 -6.12 -14.13
CA PRO A 248 -17.24 -5.40 -12.97
C PRO A 248 -16.15 -6.21 -12.26
N ALA A 249 -15.25 -5.51 -11.63
CA ALA A 249 -14.26 -6.12 -10.75
C ALA A 249 -14.90 -6.59 -9.43
N PRO A 250 -14.36 -7.63 -8.76
CA PRO A 250 -14.89 -8.12 -7.48
C PRO A 250 -14.85 -7.06 -6.38
N PRO A 251 -15.57 -7.22 -5.28
CA PRO A 251 -15.41 -6.38 -4.10
C PRO A 251 -13.97 -6.42 -3.60
N PHE A 252 -13.62 -5.51 -2.70
CA PHE A 252 -12.24 -5.41 -2.22
C PHE A 252 -11.86 -6.57 -1.30
N ILE A 253 -10.60 -6.98 -1.42
CA ILE A 253 -9.82 -7.64 -0.39
C ILE A 253 -8.77 -6.64 0.11
N THR A 254 -8.05 -6.97 1.17
CA THR A 254 -7.08 -6.05 1.80
C THR A 254 -6.07 -5.49 0.80
N SER A 255 -5.50 -6.32 -0.07
CA SER A 255 -4.50 -5.92 -1.05
C SER A 255 -5.08 -4.94 -2.08
N THR A 256 -6.23 -5.27 -2.66
CA THR A 256 -6.88 -4.43 -3.69
C THR A 256 -7.42 -3.13 -3.12
N LEU A 257 -7.90 -3.12 -1.87
CA LEU A 257 -8.29 -1.89 -1.18
C LEU A 257 -7.09 -0.96 -0.99
N GLN A 258 -5.96 -1.48 -0.53
CA GLN A 258 -4.74 -0.66 -0.37
C GLN A 258 -4.24 -0.13 -1.70
N GLN A 259 -4.28 -0.93 -2.77
CA GLN A 259 -3.89 -0.52 -4.12
C GLN A 259 -4.77 0.64 -4.64
N GLU A 260 -6.09 0.48 -4.61
CA GLU A 260 -7.02 1.49 -5.12
C GLU A 260 -7.06 2.75 -4.24
N ALA A 261 -6.94 2.62 -2.92
CA ALA A 261 -6.82 3.77 -2.04
C ALA A 261 -5.53 4.56 -2.30
N SER A 262 -4.42 3.88 -2.63
CA SER A 262 -3.19 4.54 -3.04
C SER A 262 -3.35 5.29 -4.37
N ARG A 263 -3.94 4.64 -5.39
CA ARG A 263 -4.13 5.22 -6.73
C ARG A 263 -5.12 6.38 -6.74
N LYS A 264 -6.32 6.18 -6.18
CA LYS A 264 -7.43 7.16 -6.24
C LYS A 264 -7.39 8.23 -5.17
N LEU A 265 -6.95 7.88 -3.96
CA LEU A 265 -7.01 8.76 -2.80
C LEU A 265 -5.63 9.29 -2.38
N GLY A 266 -4.54 8.72 -2.92
CA GLY A 266 -3.17 9.01 -2.48
C GLY A 266 -2.92 8.59 -1.02
N PHE A 267 -3.64 7.59 -0.53
CA PHE A 267 -3.46 7.09 0.83
C PHE A 267 -2.29 6.10 0.87
N GLN A 268 -1.43 6.26 1.86
CA GLN A 268 -0.46 5.23 2.20
C GLN A 268 -1.18 4.02 2.82
N SER A 269 -0.63 2.82 2.63
CA SER A 269 -1.23 1.56 3.09
C SER A 269 -1.55 1.57 4.59
N ARG A 270 -0.66 2.13 5.43
CA ARG A 270 -0.91 2.28 6.87
C ARG A 270 -2.11 3.17 7.16
N ARG A 271 -2.26 4.29 6.41
CA ARG A 271 -3.41 5.20 6.56
C ARG A 271 -4.70 4.51 6.14
N THR A 272 -4.68 3.77 5.02
CA THR A 272 -5.82 2.99 4.54
C THR A 272 -6.31 2.02 5.60
N MET A 273 -5.39 1.21 6.17
CA MET A 273 -5.76 0.22 7.18
C MET A 273 -6.25 0.84 8.49
N ARG A 274 -5.68 1.96 8.93
CA ARG A 274 -6.16 2.67 10.11
C ARG A 274 -7.60 3.18 9.91
N VAL A 275 -7.88 3.80 8.78
CA VAL A 275 -9.23 4.32 8.47
C VAL A 275 -10.22 3.17 8.28
N ALA A 276 -9.81 2.07 7.65
CA ALA A 276 -10.66 0.88 7.52
C ALA A 276 -11.01 0.26 8.88
N GLN A 277 -10.05 0.22 9.82
CA GLN A 277 -10.28 -0.22 11.19
C GLN A 277 -11.32 0.67 11.90
N GLU A 278 -11.20 1.99 11.77
CA GLU A 278 -12.18 2.94 12.32
C GLU A 278 -13.60 2.69 11.76
N LEU A 279 -13.72 2.46 10.44
CA LEU A 279 -15.00 2.17 9.78
C LEU A 279 -15.61 0.83 10.22
N TYR A 280 -14.77 -0.18 10.48
CA TYR A 280 -15.22 -1.48 10.97
C TYR A 280 -15.68 -1.43 12.42
N GLU A 281 -14.89 -0.80 13.31
CA GLU A 281 -15.13 -0.78 14.75
C GLU A 281 -16.37 0.04 15.14
N GLY A 282 -16.75 0.99 14.31
CA GLY A 282 -17.97 1.77 14.42
C GLY A 282 -17.76 3.27 14.44
N ILE A 283 -18.64 3.94 13.73
CA ILE A 283 -18.75 5.39 13.63
C ILE A 283 -20.09 5.82 14.21
N GLU A 284 -20.12 6.94 14.89
CA GLU A 284 -21.35 7.53 15.40
C GLU A 284 -22.17 8.08 14.23
N ILE A 285 -23.31 7.44 13.95
CA ILE A 285 -24.24 7.85 12.88
C ILE A 285 -25.51 8.37 13.57
N ASP A 286 -26.01 9.53 13.14
CA ASP A 286 -27.24 10.10 13.65
C ASP A 286 -28.38 9.06 13.55
N ASP A 287 -29.24 9.01 14.52
CA ASP A 287 -30.39 8.10 14.68
C ASP A 287 -30.02 6.60 14.84
N MET A 288 -28.80 6.21 14.50
CA MET A 288 -28.30 4.83 14.63
C MET A 288 -27.28 4.66 15.76
N GLY A 289 -26.60 5.74 16.19
CA GLY A 289 -25.47 5.73 17.10
C GLY A 289 -24.27 4.96 16.54
N ALA A 290 -23.33 4.55 17.41
CA ALA A 290 -22.12 3.84 16.96
C ALA A 290 -22.47 2.57 16.17
N THR A 291 -21.95 2.47 14.93
CA THR A 291 -22.29 1.41 13.97
C THR A 291 -21.09 1.11 13.08
N GLY A 292 -20.74 -0.17 12.91
CA GLY A 292 -19.73 -0.59 11.95
C GLY A 292 -20.25 -0.42 10.53
N LEU A 293 -19.47 0.30 9.71
CA LEU A 293 -19.87 0.66 8.35
C LEU A 293 -19.37 -0.32 7.29
N ILE A 294 -18.38 -1.14 7.61
CA ILE A 294 -17.82 -2.13 6.70
C ILE A 294 -17.61 -3.47 7.39
N THR A 295 -17.50 -4.53 6.61
CA THR A 295 -17.04 -5.85 7.06
C THR A 295 -15.57 -5.80 7.46
N TYR A 296 -15.10 -6.85 8.13
CA TYR A 296 -13.71 -6.98 8.57
C TYR A 296 -12.71 -6.79 7.41
N MET A 297 -11.76 -5.88 7.60
CA MET A 297 -10.93 -5.37 6.50
C MET A 297 -9.62 -6.15 6.29
N ARG A 298 -9.25 -7.10 7.15
CA ARG A 298 -8.09 -7.97 6.94
C ARG A 298 -8.57 -9.30 6.37
N THR A 299 -8.82 -9.33 5.09
CA THR A 299 -9.37 -10.49 4.39
C THR A 299 -8.75 -10.62 2.99
N ASP A 300 -8.60 -11.84 2.54
CA ASP A 300 -8.29 -12.21 1.16
C ASP A 300 -9.47 -12.96 0.49
N SER A 301 -10.59 -13.07 1.20
CA SER A 301 -11.82 -13.68 0.70
C SER A 301 -12.59 -12.71 -0.19
N LEU A 302 -13.13 -13.23 -1.28
CA LEU A 302 -14.08 -12.54 -2.17
C LEU A 302 -15.53 -12.96 -1.93
N ARG A 303 -15.78 -13.79 -0.92
CA ARG A 303 -17.12 -14.28 -0.56
C ARG A 303 -18.00 -13.11 -0.13
N ILE A 304 -19.25 -13.15 -0.51
CA ILE A 304 -20.30 -12.23 -0.08
C ILE A 304 -21.44 -13.07 0.50
N SER A 305 -21.98 -12.70 1.65
CA SER A 305 -23.12 -13.40 2.23
C SER A 305 -24.36 -13.24 1.34
N ASN A 306 -25.23 -14.25 1.36
CA ASN A 306 -26.49 -14.22 0.59
C ASN A 306 -27.38 -13.05 1.01
N GLN A 307 -27.37 -12.69 2.30
CA GLN A 307 -28.09 -11.52 2.81
C GLN A 307 -27.58 -10.23 2.15
N ALA A 308 -26.25 -10.02 2.11
CA ALA A 308 -25.67 -8.82 1.50
C ALA A 308 -25.91 -8.77 -0.01
N ILE A 309 -25.94 -9.93 -0.69
CA ILE A 309 -26.31 -10.00 -2.11
C ILE A 309 -27.78 -9.57 -2.29
N ALA A 310 -28.69 -10.05 -1.47
CA ALA A 310 -30.11 -9.69 -1.54
C ALA A 310 -30.32 -8.19 -1.30
N GLU A 311 -29.69 -7.63 -0.26
CA GLU A 311 -29.78 -6.21 0.09
C GLU A 311 -29.23 -5.29 -1.03
N VAL A 312 -28.08 -5.62 -1.61
CA VAL A 312 -27.50 -4.80 -2.69
C VAL A 312 -28.28 -4.96 -4.00
N THR A 313 -28.87 -6.12 -4.27
CA THR A 313 -29.74 -6.35 -5.42
C THR A 313 -31.00 -5.47 -5.33
N ASP A 314 -31.67 -5.49 -4.18
CA ASP A 314 -32.83 -4.63 -3.91
C ASP A 314 -32.46 -3.12 -4.05
N TYR A 315 -31.30 -2.74 -3.47
CA TYR A 315 -30.81 -1.37 -3.58
C TYR A 315 -30.57 -0.94 -5.05
N ILE A 316 -29.91 -1.79 -5.85
CA ILE A 316 -29.63 -1.49 -7.26
C ILE A 316 -30.93 -1.37 -8.06
N GLY A 317 -31.89 -2.30 -7.88
CA GLY A 317 -33.18 -2.25 -8.54
C GLY A 317 -33.94 -0.96 -8.24
N LYS A 318 -34.02 -0.57 -6.97
CA LYS A 318 -34.70 0.67 -6.54
C LYS A 318 -34.02 1.95 -7.00
N LYS A 319 -32.69 1.99 -7.03
CA LYS A 319 -31.92 3.23 -7.29
C LYS A 319 -31.60 3.44 -8.77
N TYR A 320 -31.24 2.38 -9.48
CA TYR A 320 -30.76 2.44 -10.87
C TYR A 320 -31.72 1.79 -11.88
N GLY A 321 -32.67 0.97 -11.39
CA GLY A 321 -33.61 0.23 -12.19
C GLY A 321 -33.11 -1.15 -12.63
N ASP A 322 -34.06 -2.01 -13.04
CA ASP A 322 -33.80 -3.43 -13.31
C ASP A 322 -32.76 -3.70 -14.40
N LYS A 323 -32.63 -2.81 -15.37
CA LYS A 323 -31.62 -2.93 -16.44
C LYS A 323 -30.18 -2.92 -15.92
N TYR A 324 -29.94 -2.40 -14.71
CA TYR A 324 -28.62 -2.40 -14.07
C TYR A 324 -28.37 -3.64 -13.22
N LEU A 325 -29.35 -4.54 -13.10
CA LEU A 325 -29.17 -5.83 -12.44
C LEU A 325 -28.57 -6.84 -13.44
N PRO A 326 -27.62 -7.67 -13.01
CA PRO A 326 -27.16 -8.80 -13.79
C PRO A 326 -28.27 -9.86 -13.88
N SER A 327 -28.24 -10.72 -14.91
CA SER A 327 -29.21 -11.81 -15.07
C SER A 327 -29.21 -12.84 -13.93
N LYS A 328 -28.10 -12.95 -13.21
CA LYS A 328 -27.93 -13.77 -12.00
C LYS A 328 -27.02 -13.02 -11.02
N PRO A 329 -27.21 -13.17 -9.71
CA PRO A 329 -26.30 -12.62 -8.69
C PRO A 329 -24.85 -13.07 -8.97
N ARG A 330 -23.91 -12.15 -8.77
CA ARG A 330 -22.49 -12.43 -9.02
C ARG A 330 -21.82 -13.02 -7.79
N HIS A 331 -21.19 -14.18 -7.99
CA HIS A 331 -20.32 -14.80 -7.00
C HIS A 331 -18.89 -14.76 -7.52
N PHE A 332 -17.95 -14.45 -6.63
CA PHE A 332 -16.53 -14.36 -6.97
C PHE A 332 -15.77 -15.49 -6.26
N LYS A 333 -14.88 -16.14 -6.98
CA LYS A 333 -14.02 -17.20 -6.41
C LYS A 333 -12.82 -16.55 -5.74
N SER A 334 -12.62 -16.85 -4.46
CA SER A 334 -11.37 -16.55 -3.76
C SER A 334 -10.22 -17.41 -4.30
N ARG A 335 -8.99 -16.99 -4.03
CA ARG A 335 -7.82 -17.84 -4.33
C ARG A 335 -7.85 -19.09 -3.45
N SER A 336 -7.23 -20.17 -3.93
CA SER A 336 -7.01 -21.35 -3.11
C SER A 336 -6.23 -20.98 -1.86
N GLY A 337 -6.70 -21.41 -0.68
CA GLY A 337 -6.10 -21.07 0.63
C GLY A 337 -6.54 -19.73 1.22
N ALA A 338 -7.52 -19.03 0.61
CA ALA A 338 -8.16 -17.89 1.26
C ALA A 338 -8.99 -18.34 2.48
N GLN A 339 -9.08 -17.50 3.50
CA GLN A 339 -9.83 -17.80 4.72
C GLN A 339 -11.34 -17.88 4.43
N ASP A 340 -11.89 -19.08 4.38
CA ASP A 340 -13.29 -19.33 4.01
C ASP A 340 -14.31 -18.72 4.99
N GLY A 341 -13.93 -18.49 6.25
CA GLY A 341 -14.75 -17.85 7.26
C GLY A 341 -15.00 -16.35 7.02
N HIS A 342 -14.14 -15.70 6.22
CA HIS A 342 -14.22 -14.26 5.98
C HIS A 342 -15.13 -13.90 4.80
N GLU A 343 -15.59 -12.65 4.79
CA GLU A 343 -16.20 -12.00 3.64
C GLU A 343 -15.25 -10.98 3.00
N ALA A 344 -15.57 -10.58 1.76
CA ALA A 344 -14.95 -9.44 1.12
C ALA A 344 -15.24 -8.14 1.88
N ILE A 345 -14.40 -7.13 1.67
CA ILE A 345 -14.59 -5.80 2.26
C ILE A 345 -15.74 -5.10 1.52
N ARG A 346 -16.85 -4.92 2.22
CA ARG A 346 -18.07 -4.32 1.72
C ARG A 346 -18.72 -3.40 2.78
N PRO A 347 -19.62 -2.48 2.37
CA PRO A 347 -20.45 -1.79 3.34
C PRO A 347 -21.34 -2.82 4.08
N SER A 348 -21.53 -2.62 5.37
CA SER A 348 -22.44 -3.42 6.18
C SER A 348 -23.90 -3.24 5.74
N MET A 349 -24.25 -2.03 5.27
CA MET A 349 -25.58 -1.68 4.77
C MET A 349 -25.47 -0.85 3.48
N PRO A 350 -25.81 -1.40 2.31
CA PRO A 350 -25.74 -0.67 1.03
C PRO A 350 -26.62 0.60 1.01
N SER A 351 -27.71 0.65 1.78
CA SER A 351 -28.60 1.80 1.91
C SER A 351 -27.97 3.04 2.56
N LEU A 352 -26.88 2.86 3.32
CA LEU A 352 -26.08 3.95 3.88
C LEU A 352 -25.14 4.53 2.81
N GLU A 353 -25.72 5.26 1.86
CA GLU A 353 -24.95 5.95 0.83
C GLU A 353 -23.94 6.92 1.47
N PRO A 354 -22.71 6.99 0.97
CA PRO A 354 -21.66 7.84 1.55
C PRO A 354 -22.07 9.30 1.72
N ASP A 355 -22.84 9.85 0.77
CA ASP A 355 -23.27 11.26 0.81
C ASP A 355 -24.31 11.50 1.92
N LYS A 356 -25.14 10.51 2.25
CA LYS A 356 -26.14 10.63 3.32
C LYS A 356 -25.51 10.76 4.70
N ILE A 357 -24.39 10.05 4.93
CA ILE A 357 -23.70 10.00 6.22
C ILE A 357 -22.42 10.86 6.25
N LYS A 358 -22.20 11.69 5.23
CA LYS A 358 -20.99 12.50 5.08
C LYS A 358 -20.68 13.39 6.28
N LYS A 359 -21.71 13.94 6.92
CA LYS A 359 -21.58 14.80 8.11
C LYS A 359 -21.03 14.07 9.34
N ASN A 360 -21.22 12.76 9.41
CA ASN A 360 -20.76 11.90 10.51
C ASN A 360 -19.33 11.40 10.29
N LEU A 361 -18.76 11.59 9.09
CA LEU A 361 -17.48 11.05 8.68
C LEU A 361 -16.40 12.15 8.59
N THR A 362 -15.21 11.81 9.03
CA THR A 362 -14.02 12.61 8.67
C THR A 362 -13.78 12.54 7.17
N SER A 363 -13.02 13.50 6.63
CA SER A 363 -12.68 13.50 5.19
C SER A 363 -12.04 12.20 4.70
N ASP A 364 -11.22 11.55 5.54
CA ASP A 364 -10.57 10.30 5.20
C ASP A 364 -11.55 9.12 5.24
N GLN A 365 -12.37 9.05 6.26
CA GLN A 365 -13.42 8.04 6.40
C GLN A 365 -14.41 8.13 5.24
N TYR A 366 -14.89 9.32 4.91
CA TYR A 366 -15.79 9.53 3.78
C TYR A 366 -15.18 9.05 2.45
N LYS A 367 -13.92 9.39 2.19
CA LYS A 367 -13.24 8.98 0.94
C LYS A 367 -13.08 7.46 0.85
N LEU A 368 -12.62 6.83 1.94
CA LEU A 368 -12.39 5.39 1.93
C LEU A 368 -13.72 4.62 1.91
N TYR A 369 -14.70 5.04 2.69
CA TYR A 369 -16.04 4.44 2.68
C TYR A 369 -16.69 4.59 1.30
N SER A 370 -16.61 5.76 0.66
CA SER A 370 -17.12 5.97 -0.69
C SER A 370 -16.46 5.04 -1.71
N LEU A 371 -15.15 4.80 -1.57
CA LEU A 371 -14.41 3.88 -2.44
C LEU A 371 -14.91 2.44 -2.27
N ILE A 372 -15.03 1.96 -1.03
CA ILE A 372 -15.50 0.62 -0.69
C ILE A 372 -16.94 0.43 -1.17
N TRP A 373 -17.80 1.38 -0.86
CA TRP A 373 -19.22 1.35 -1.19
C TRP A 373 -19.45 1.29 -2.71
N LYS A 374 -18.82 2.19 -3.46
CA LYS A 374 -18.91 2.24 -4.93
C LYS A 374 -18.42 0.95 -5.58
N ARG A 375 -17.30 0.41 -5.11
CA ARG A 375 -16.75 -0.84 -5.62
C ARG A 375 -17.68 -2.03 -5.37
N PHE A 376 -18.23 -2.13 -4.17
CA PHE A 376 -19.16 -3.21 -3.81
C PHE A 376 -20.43 -3.17 -4.63
N VAL A 377 -21.12 -2.01 -4.68
CA VAL A 377 -22.36 -1.88 -5.45
C VAL A 377 -22.10 -2.16 -6.93
N ALA A 378 -21.03 -1.56 -7.51
CA ALA A 378 -20.64 -1.80 -8.89
C ALA A 378 -20.35 -3.27 -9.19
N SER A 379 -19.77 -4.02 -8.21
CA SER A 379 -19.47 -5.45 -8.38
C SER A 379 -20.73 -6.30 -8.62
N GLN A 380 -21.86 -5.86 -8.15
CA GLN A 380 -23.16 -6.52 -8.30
C GLN A 380 -24.05 -5.93 -9.40
N MET A 381 -23.56 -4.93 -10.15
CA MET A 381 -24.26 -4.33 -11.27
C MET A 381 -24.06 -5.10 -12.60
N ALA A 382 -24.91 -4.83 -13.57
CA ALA A 382 -24.79 -5.36 -14.94
C ALA A 382 -23.52 -4.89 -15.63
N GLU A 383 -23.08 -5.66 -16.62
CA GLU A 383 -21.89 -5.39 -17.43
C GLU A 383 -22.05 -4.09 -18.26
N CYS A 384 -20.93 -3.41 -18.45
CA CYS A 384 -20.84 -2.37 -19.46
C CYS A 384 -20.75 -3.01 -20.85
N VAL A 385 -21.61 -2.56 -21.77
CA VAL A 385 -21.66 -3.04 -23.15
C VAL A 385 -21.08 -1.99 -24.07
N GLN A 386 -20.07 -2.36 -24.83
CA GLN A 386 -19.36 -1.51 -25.77
C GLN A 386 -19.54 -2.08 -27.20
N LYS A 387 -19.99 -1.26 -28.12
CA LYS A 387 -19.93 -1.55 -29.56
C LYS A 387 -18.53 -1.17 -30.04
N THR A 388 -17.80 -2.11 -30.58
CA THR A 388 -16.43 -1.93 -31.07
C THR A 388 -16.42 -1.94 -32.60
N THR A 389 -15.65 -1.05 -33.20
CA THR A 389 -15.38 -1.04 -34.63
C THR A 389 -13.87 -1.11 -34.84
N ARG A 390 -13.45 -2.00 -35.74
CA ARG A 390 -12.07 -2.06 -36.23
C ARG A 390 -12.11 -1.94 -37.73
N ALA A 391 -11.22 -1.15 -38.30
CA ALA A 391 -11.12 -0.97 -39.73
C ALA A 391 -9.65 -1.08 -40.16
N ASP A 392 -9.43 -1.76 -41.28
CA ASP A 392 -8.16 -1.81 -41.99
C ASP A 392 -8.26 -0.86 -43.17
N ILE A 393 -7.32 0.08 -43.30
CA ILE A 393 -7.24 1.07 -44.35
C ILE A 393 -5.97 0.80 -45.14
N GLU A 394 -6.08 0.53 -46.41
CA GLU A 394 -4.94 0.21 -47.28
C GLU A 394 -4.64 1.33 -48.24
N GLY A 395 -3.37 1.61 -48.42
CA GLY A 395 -2.84 2.52 -49.41
C GLY A 395 -1.45 2.08 -49.83
N ASN A 396 -1.27 1.86 -51.13
CA ASN A 396 -0.01 1.40 -51.76
C ASN A 396 0.63 0.16 -51.07
N GLY A 397 -0.20 -0.81 -50.65
CA GLY A 397 0.25 -2.06 -50.00
C GLY A 397 0.50 -1.91 -48.47
N TYR A 398 0.37 -0.72 -47.93
CA TYR A 398 0.50 -0.48 -46.50
C TYR A 398 -0.87 -0.47 -45.81
N VAL A 399 -0.99 -1.19 -44.67
CA VAL A 399 -2.24 -1.31 -43.94
C VAL A 399 -2.19 -0.49 -42.65
N PHE A 400 -3.11 0.46 -42.52
CA PHE A 400 -3.35 1.22 -41.30
C PHE A 400 -4.53 0.62 -40.54
N LYS A 401 -4.37 0.39 -39.23
CA LYS A 401 -5.43 -0.11 -38.37
C LYS A 401 -6.04 0.99 -37.54
N ALA A 402 -7.34 1.15 -37.66
CA ALA A 402 -8.15 1.99 -36.81
C ALA A 402 -8.99 1.15 -35.87
N SER A 403 -9.09 1.53 -34.59
CA SER A 403 -9.97 0.89 -33.63
C SER A 403 -10.65 1.91 -32.76
N GLY A 404 -11.92 1.66 -32.46
CA GLY A 404 -12.72 2.51 -31.60
C GLY A 404 -13.82 1.72 -30.90
N TYR A 405 -14.42 2.35 -29.89
CA TYR A 405 -15.62 1.81 -29.28
C TYR A 405 -16.56 2.94 -28.81
N ARG A 406 -17.85 2.62 -28.80
CA ARG A 406 -18.88 3.44 -28.21
C ARG A 406 -19.59 2.67 -27.10
N VAL A 407 -19.76 3.28 -25.94
CA VAL A 407 -20.55 2.69 -24.85
C VAL A 407 -22.02 2.70 -25.26
N SER A 408 -22.63 1.52 -25.42
CA SER A 408 -24.05 1.38 -25.69
C SER A 408 -24.89 1.20 -24.43
N PHE A 409 -24.28 0.64 -23.39
CA PHE A 409 -24.84 0.57 -22.04
C PHE A 409 -23.70 0.67 -21.02
N ASP A 410 -23.80 1.63 -20.12
CA ASP A 410 -22.74 1.95 -19.16
C ASP A 410 -22.63 0.93 -18.01
N GLY A 411 -23.75 0.29 -17.63
CA GLY A 411 -23.77 -0.71 -16.57
C GLY A 411 -23.04 -0.24 -15.30
N PHE A 412 -22.18 -1.07 -14.74
CA PHE A 412 -21.41 -0.75 -13.54
C PHE A 412 -20.47 0.46 -13.67
N THR A 413 -20.08 0.83 -14.90
CA THR A 413 -19.16 1.96 -15.12
C THR A 413 -19.80 3.31 -14.84
N SER A 414 -21.14 3.39 -14.76
CA SER A 414 -21.86 4.57 -14.27
C SER A 414 -21.48 4.95 -12.83
N LEU A 415 -21.05 3.98 -12.03
CA LEU A 415 -20.74 4.15 -10.61
C LEU A 415 -19.24 4.04 -10.30
N TYR A 416 -18.55 3.10 -10.93
CA TYR A 416 -17.17 2.78 -10.60
C TYR A 416 -16.35 2.31 -11.81
N VAL A 417 -15.17 2.90 -11.94
CA VAL A 417 -14.14 2.44 -12.88
C VAL A 417 -12.84 2.24 -12.09
N GLU A 418 -12.20 1.09 -12.27
CA GLU A 418 -10.93 0.75 -11.64
C GLU A 418 -9.78 1.60 -12.19
N SER A 419 -8.86 2.01 -11.33
CA SER A 419 -7.66 2.72 -11.76
C SER A 419 -6.62 1.75 -12.31
N LYS A 420 -5.89 2.19 -13.32
CA LYS A 420 -4.72 1.49 -13.84
C LYS A 420 -3.44 2.27 -13.53
N ASP A 421 -2.33 1.57 -13.42
CA ASP A 421 -1.01 2.20 -13.17
C ASP A 421 -0.50 2.93 -14.43
N VAL A 422 -0.99 2.53 -15.61
CA VAL A 422 -0.68 3.16 -16.91
C VAL A 422 -1.97 3.79 -17.45
N ALA A 423 -1.87 5.02 -17.95
CA ALA A 423 -3.00 5.70 -18.58
C ALA A 423 -3.45 4.92 -19.83
N GLU A 424 -4.74 4.60 -19.91
CA GLU A 424 -5.32 4.08 -21.15
C GLU A 424 -5.43 5.22 -22.19
N GLU A 425 -4.99 4.96 -23.40
CA GLU A 425 -5.26 5.84 -24.51
C GLU A 425 -6.77 6.02 -24.66
N LYS A 426 -7.20 7.27 -24.87
CA LYS A 426 -8.58 7.57 -25.18
C LYS A 426 -8.88 7.05 -26.58
N ILE A 427 -9.44 5.83 -26.64
CA ILE A 427 -9.91 5.27 -27.90
C ILE A 427 -11.15 6.05 -28.30
N SER A 428 -11.07 6.76 -29.42
CA SER A 428 -12.15 7.57 -29.96
C SER A 428 -13.22 6.70 -30.63
N ASP A 429 -14.46 7.20 -30.65
CA ASP A 429 -15.51 6.63 -31.48
C ASP A 429 -15.14 6.85 -32.95
N LEU A 430 -15.15 5.76 -33.74
CA LEU A 430 -14.90 5.86 -35.17
C LEU A 430 -16.19 6.30 -35.88
N PRO A 431 -16.09 7.07 -37.00
CA PRO A 431 -17.20 7.32 -37.87
C PRO A 431 -17.74 6.03 -38.48
N GLU A 432 -18.91 6.08 -39.13
CA GLU A 432 -19.40 4.95 -39.91
C GLU A 432 -18.46 4.69 -41.08
N LEU A 433 -17.94 3.48 -41.15
CA LEU A 433 -17.03 3.01 -42.19
C LEU A 433 -17.60 1.76 -42.83
N GLU A 434 -17.41 1.63 -44.16
CA GLU A 434 -17.84 0.50 -44.94
C GLU A 434 -16.67 -0.01 -45.78
N ASN A 435 -16.72 -1.33 -46.12
CA ASN A 435 -15.73 -1.92 -47.00
C ASN A 435 -15.80 -1.25 -48.39
N GLY A 436 -14.66 -0.95 -48.98
CA GLY A 436 -14.55 -0.27 -50.26
C GLY A 436 -14.70 1.25 -50.19
N MET A 437 -14.96 1.84 -48.98
CA MET A 437 -15.05 3.24 -48.81
C MET A 437 -13.70 3.93 -49.03
N SER A 438 -13.66 4.94 -49.89
CA SER A 438 -12.48 5.79 -50.06
C SER A 438 -12.35 6.77 -48.88
N VAL A 439 -11.16 6.94 -48.38
CA VAL A 439 -10.84 7.87 -47.31
C VAL A 439 -9.69 8.79 -47.73
N ARG A 440 -9.82 10.05 -47.40
CA ARG A 440 -8.80 11.06 -47.72
C ARG A 440 -7.80 11.17 -46.59
N LYS A 441 -6.54 11.11 -46.95
CA LYS A 441 -5.41 11.40 -46.03
C LYS A 441 -5.52 12.85 -45.56
N LYS A 442 -5.63 13.09 -44.26
CA LYS A 442 -5.51 14.41 -43.64
C LYS A 442 -4.07 14.65 -43.20
N GLU A 443 -3.46 13.66 -42.59
CA GLU A 443 -2.14 13.73 -41.97
C GLU A 443 -1.56 12.34 -41.86
N ILE A 444 -0.28 12.17 -42.13
CA ILE A 444 0.51 10.98 -41.77
C ILE A 444 1.78 11.49 -41.13
N VAL A 445 2.09 11.02 -39.91
CA VAL A 445 3.21 11.52 -39.10
C VAL A 445 4.02 10.36 -38.60
N PRO A 446 5.35 10.36 -38.81
CA PRO A 446 6.26 9.44 -38.16
C PRO A 446 6.50 9.90 -36.72
N ASN A 447 6.44 8.99 -35.78
CA ASN A 447 6.72 9.27 -34.38
C ASN A 447 7.90 8.41 -33.93
N GLN A 448 8.94 9.05 -33.43
CA GLN A 448 10.07 8.40 -32.81
C GLN A 448 9.73 8.01 -31.39
N HIS A 449 10.05 6.80 -31.02
CA HIS A 449 9.87 6.24 -29.69
C HIS A 449 11.16 5.56 -29.22
N PHE A 450 11.28 5.47 -27.91
CA PHE A 450 12.30 4.66 -27.27
C PHE A 450 11.61 3.71 -26.30
N THR A 451 12.03 2.45 -26.27
CA THR A 451 11.59 1.54 -25.21
C THR A 451 11.92 2.14 -23.86
N GLN A 452 11.05 1.93 -22.88
CA GLN A 452 11.22 2.51 -21.56
C GLN A 452 11.56 1.44 -20.53
N ALA A 453 12.42 1.79 -19.58
CA ALA A 453 12.70 0.95 -18.44
C ALA A 453 11.41 0.61 -17.68
N PRO A 454 11.34 -0.55 -17.02
CA PRO A 454 10.21 -0.87 -16.18
C PRO A 454 10.04 0.20 -15.09
N PRO A 455 8.81 0.63 -14.78
CA PRO A 455 8.59 1.67 -13.79
C PRO A 455 8.99 1.22 -12.38
N ARG A 456 9.49 2.15 -11.57
CA ARG A 456 9.70 1.93 -10.15
C ARG A 456 8.39 1.57 -9.46
N TYR A 457 8.47 0.76 -8.41
CA TYR A 457 7.28 0.41 -7.63
C TYR A 457 6.70 1.63 -6.92
N SER A 458 5.38 1.78 -7.00
CA SER A 458 4.56 2.52 -6.04
C SER A 458 4.19 1.61 -4.86
N GLU A 459 3.59 2.14 -3.78
CA GLU A 459 3.03 1.26 -2.74
C GLU A 459 2.00 0.28 -3.34
N ALA A 460 1.16 0.75 -4.26
CA ALA A 460 0.14 -0.08 -4.91
C ALA A 460 0.76 -1.22 -5.73
N SER A 461 1.73 -0.92 -6.60
CA SER A 461 2.36 -1.94 -7.44
C SER A 461 3.27 -2.89 -6.65
N LEU A 462 3.87 -2.43 -5.53
CA LEU A 462 4.60 -3.30 -4.62
C LEU A 462 3.68 -4.29 -3.91
N ILE A 463 2.53 -3.82 -3.39
CA ILE A 463 1.53 -4.71 -2.77
C ILE A 463 1.05 -5.75 -3.78
N LYS A 464 0.76 -5.32 -5.01
CA LYS A 464 0.37 -6.21 -6.11
C LYS A 464 1.45 -7.27 -6.37
N ALA A 465 2.71 -6.87 -6.48
CA ALA A 465 3.83 -7.79 -6.69
C ALA A 465 4.01 -8.78 -5.52
N LEU A 466 3.93 -8.30 -4.27
CA LEU A 466 3.99 -9.17 -3.08
C LEU A 466 2.85 -10.20 -3.10
N GLU A 467 1.63 -9.76 -3.40
CA GLU A 467 0.45 -10.65 -3.51
C GLU A 467 0.59 -11.68 -4.62
N GLU A 468 1.03 -11.26 -5.82
CA GLU A 468 1.23 -12.14 -6.98
C GLU A 468 2.31 -13.21 -6.71
N HIS A 469 3.34 -12.85 -5.95
CA HIS A 469 4.37 -13.77 -5.50
C HIS A 469 3.97 -14.61 -4.28
N GLY A 470 2.80 -14.41 -3.67
CA GLY A 470 2.37 -15.10 -2.45
C GLY A 470 3.10 -14.69 -1.18
N ILE A 471 3.74 -13.51 -1.19
CA ILE A 471 4.54 -12.99 -0.06
C ILE A 471 3.71 -12.01 0.77
N GLY A 472 3.69 -12.24 2.07
CA GLY A 472 2.86 -11.46 2.99
C GLY A 472 1.40 -11.90 3.00
N ARG A 473 0.63 -11.33 3.92
CA ARG A 473 -0.79 -11.62 4.14
C ARG A 473 -1.51 -10.30 4.46
N PRO A 474 -2.85 -10.27 4.50
CA PRO A 474 -3.62 -9.06 4.81
C PRO A 474 -3.11 -8.26 6.01
N SER A 475 -2.64 -8.91 7.06
CA SER A 475 -2.09 -8.28 8.25
C SER A 475 -0.68 -7.68 8.07
N THR A 476 0.09 -8.10 7.06
CA THR A 476 1.52 -7.78 6.95
C THR A 476 1.90 -6.77 5.88
N TYR A 477 1.10 -6.56 4.81
CA TYR A 477 1.45 -5.64 3.71
C TYR A 477 1.79 -4.23 4.18
N ALA A 478 0.87 -3.59 4.89
CA ALA A 478 1.06 -2.22 5.39
C ALA A 478 2.19 -2.12 6.43
N ALA A 479 2.35 -3.14 7.28
CA ALA A 479 3.40 -3.22 8.27
C ALA A 479 4.78 -3.34 7.62
N THR A 480 4.92 -4.17 6.57
CA THR A 480 6.16 -4.36 5.82
C THR A 480 6.61 -3.07 5.16
N ILE A 481 5.71 -2.40 4.41
CA ILE A 481 6.04 -1.12 3.75
C ILE A 481 6.42 -0.06 4.77
N SER A 482 5.70 0.03 5.89
CA SER A 482 6.04 0.96 6.97
C SER A 482 7.41 0.66 7.58
N THR A 483 7.73 -0.62 7.76
CA THR A 483 9.01 -1.06 8.33
C THR A 483 10.19 -0.70 7.42
N ILE A 484 10.12 -1.04 6.14
CA ILE A 484 11.24 -0.79 5.21
C ILE A 484 11.48 0.71 4.99
N THR A 485 10.42 1.53 5.05
CA THR A 485 10.55 2.99 4.93
C THR A 485 11.02 3.64 6.24
N ASN A 486 10.49 3.23 7.41
CA ASN A 486 10.93 3.75 8.70
C ASN A 486 12.38 3.38 9.07
N ARG A 487 12.88 2.29 8.51
CA ARG A 487 14.27 1.83 8.67
C ARG A 487 15.22 2.41 7.61
N GLU A 488 14.72 3.28 6.77
CA GLU A 488 15.47 3.95 5.71
C GLU A 488 16.11 2.99 4.69
N TYR A 489 15.57 1.77 4.51
CA TYR A 489 16.00 0.89 3.43
C TYR A 489 15.45 1.32 2.09
N VAL A 490 14.29 1.97 2.13
CA VAL A 490 13.57 2.51 1.00
C VAL A 490 13.07 3.90 1.35
N LYS A 491 13.21 4.84 0.43
CA LYS A 491 12.63 6.19 0.53
C LYS A 491 11.47 6.35 -0.44
N ARG A 492 10.56 7.27 -0.12
CA ARG A 492 9.51 7.69 -1.04
C ARG A 492 9.97 8.91 -1.82
N GLU A 493 9.99 8.79 -3.13
CA GLU A 493 10.20 9.92 -4.02
C GLU A 493 8.92 10.12 -4.83
N SER A 494 8.23 11.23 -4.61
CA SER A 494 6.88 11.47 -5.16
C SER A 494 5.92 10.34 -4.80
N LYS A 495 5.55 9.48 -5.74
CA LYS A 495 4.65 8.34 -5.55
C LYS A 495 5.37 6.99 -5.63
N THR A 496 6.69 6.99 -5.82
CA THR A 496 7.48 5.78 -6.03
C THR A 496 8.35 5.44 -4.83
N LEU A 497 8.73 4.18 -4.74
CA LEU A 497 9.64 3.63 -3.75
C LEU A 497 11.01 3.43 -4.40
N VAL A 498 12.03 4.06 -3.83
CA VAL A 498 13.40 4.01 -4.33
C VAL A 498 14.30 3.42 -3.24
N PRO A 499 15.16 2.44 -3.55
CA PRO A 499 16.08 1.91 -2.56
C PRO A 499 17.08 2.98 -2.13
N THR A 500 17.54 2.90 -0.90
CA THR A 500 18.69 3.69 -0.42
C THR A 500 19.95 2.86 -0.51
N GLU A 501 21.12 3.47 -0.43
CA GLU A 501 22.39 2.75 -0.32
C GLU A 501 22.38 1.72 0.82
N LEU A 502 21.73 2.07 1.94
CA LEU A 502 21.56 1.18 3.06
C LEU A 502 20.72 -0.06 2.70
N GLY A 503 19.67 0.13 1.90
CA GLY A 503 18.84 -0.95 1.37
C GLY A 503 19.60 -1.81 0.37
N GLU A 504 20.33 -1.20 -0.58
CA GLU A 504 21.16 -1.90 -1.56
C GLU A 504 22.26 -2.73 -0.88
N ALA A 505 22.99 -2.16 0.09
CA ALA A 505 24.02 -2.86 0.85
C ALA A 505 23.44 -4.04 1.66
N MET A 506 22.27 -3.84 2.28
CA MET A 506 21.59 -4.91 3.01
C MET A 506 21.18 -6.05 2.07
N VAL A 507 20.59 -5.73 0.92
CA VAL A 507 20.17 -6.75 -0.07
C VAL A 507 21.38 -7.49 -0.62
N LYS A 508 22.46 -6.79 -0.96
CA LYS A 508 23.72 -7.39 -1.44
C LYS A 508 24.25 -8.40 -0.43
N LEU A 509 24.42 -7.99 0.84
CA LEU A 509 24.86 -8.88 1.92
C LEU A 509 23.94 -10.10 2.05
N MET A 510 22.64 -9.88 1.97
CA MET A 510 21.66 -10.96 2.13
C MET A 510 21.65 -11.92 0.92
N LYS A 511 21.78 -11.41 -0.31
CA LYS A 511 21.90 -12.24 -1.52
C LYS A 511 23.15 -13.13 -1.47
N GLU A 512 24.28 -12.59 -0.98
CA GLU A 512 25.56 -13.29 -0.92
C GLU A 512 25.63 -14.32 0.20
N ARG A 513 25.11 -13.99 1.41
CA ARG A 513 25.31 -14.81 2.62
C ARG A 513 24.07 -15.57 3.08
N PHE A 514 22.88 -15.10 2.73
CA PHE A 514 21.59 -15.70 3.12
C PHE A 514 20.63 -15.80 1.91
N PRO A 515 21.08 -16.38 0.79
CA PRO A 515 20.29 -16.38 -0.45
C PRO A 515 18.91 -17.01 -0.26
N LYS A 516 18.77 -18.03 0.58
CA LYS A 516 17.52 -18.71 0.89
C LYS A 516 16.53 -17.78 1.62
N VAL A 517 17.02 -17.00 2.61
CA VAL A 517 16.17 -16.11 3.42
C VAL A 517 15.55 -14.97 2.62
N VAL A 518 16.25 -14.49 1.59
CA VAL A 518 15.74 -13.43 0.70
C VAL A 518 15.22 -13.97 -0.64
N ASN A 519 15.10 -15.27 -0.79
CA ASN A 519 14.53 -15.88 -1.99
C ASN A 519 13.01 -15.68 -2.02
N VAL A 520 12.51 -15.12 -3.13
CA VAL A 520 11.08 -14.83 -3.34
C VAL A 520 10.25 -16.12 -3.26
N LYS A 521 10.65 -17.17 -4.00
CA LYS A 521 9.93 -18.46 -4.05
C LYS A 521 9.95 -19.16 -2.70
N PHE A 522 11.11 -19.18 -2.03
CA PHE A 522 11.23 -19.78 -0.71
C PHE A 522 10.37 -19.08 0.33
N THR A 523 10.34 -17.73 0.29
CA THR A 523 9.51 -16.96 1.21
C THR A 523 8.02 -17.18 0.95
N ALA A 524 7.61 -17.27 -0.30
CA ALA A 524 6.24 -17.61 -0.69
C ALA A 524 5.84 -19.01 -0.20
N GLN A 525 6.72 -20.01 -0.38
CA GLN A 525 6.49 -21.36 0.12
C GLN A 525 6.34 -21.38 1.64
N MET A 526 7.21 -20.68 2.38
CA MET A 526 7.11 -20.57 3.84
C MET A 526 5.79 -19.90 4.29
N GLU A 527 5.31 -18.90 3.57
CA GLU A 527 3.99 -18.29 3.85
C GLU A 527 2.85 -19.30 3.62
N GLN A 528 2.97 -20.14 2.59
CA GLN A 528 2.03 -21.21 2.31
C GLN A 528 2.10 -22.32 3.36
N ASP A 529 3.31 -22.73 3.77
CA ASP A 529 3.50 -23.73 4.81
C ASP A 529 2.92 -23.27 6.16
N LEU A 530 3.02 -21.97 6.47
CA LEU A 530 2.36 -21.39 7.65
C LEU A 530 0.83 -21.39 7.55
N ASP A 531 0.27 -21.34 6.35
CA ASP A 531 -1.18 -21.48 6.15
C ASP A 531 -1.62 -22.95 6.28
N THR A 532 -0.78 -23.94 5.91
CA THR A 532 -1.11 -25.37 6.16
C THR A 532 -1.15 -25.74 7.64
N VAL A 533 -0.39 -25.02 8.49
CA VAL A 533 -0.52 -25.14 9.95
C VAL A 533 -1.92 -24.71 10.43
N GLU A 534 -2.51 -23.68 9.80
CA GLU A 534 -3.87 -23.21 10.10
C GLU A 534 -4.93 -24.29 9.85
N HIS A 535 -4.72 -25.14 8.85
CA HIS A 535 -5.61 -26.28 8.54
C HIS A 535 -5.35 -27.51 9.40
N GLY A 536 -4.26 -27.53 10.18
CA GLY A 536 -3.88 -28.66 11.03
C GLY A 536 -3.11 -29.77 10.30
N ASP A 537 -2.72 -29.53 9.04
CA ASP A 537 -2.05 -30.54 8.18
C ASP A 537 -0.56 -30.71 8.55
N VAL A 538 0.04 -29.70 9.19
CA VAL A 538 1.48 -29.68 9.52
C VAL A 538 1.69 -29.25 10.97
N GLU A 539 2.54 -29.96 11.70
CA GLU A 539 2.98 -29.57 13.03
C GLU A 539 3.96 -28.38 12.93
N TRP A 540 3.59 -27.26 13.55
CA TRP A 540 4.32 -26.02 13.43
C TRP A 540 5.76 -26.07 13.97
N ARG A 541 6.03 -26.86 15.01
CA ARG A 541 7.37 -27.00 15.59
C ARG A 541 8.33 -27.71 14.63
N LYS A 542 7.83 -28.71 13.90
CA LYS A 542 8.60 -29.39 12.86
C LYS A 542 8.95 -28.42 11.72
N LEU A 543 7.99 -27.62 11.28
CA LEU A 543 8.23 -26.58 10.27
C LEU A 543 9.32 -25.61 10.69
N ILE A 544 9.33 -25.18 11.96
CA ILE A 544 10.36 -24.30 12.51
C ILE A 544 11.71 -24.99 12.59
N ASP A 545 11.75 -26.24 13.01
CA ASP A 545 12.99 -27.04 13.17
C ASP A 545 13.68 -27.25 11.82
N ASP A 546 12.93 -27.65 10.80
CA ASP A 546 13.43 -27.86 9.43
C ASP A 546 14.04 -26.58 8.85
N PHE A 547 13.40 -25.42 9.09
CA PHE A 547 13.95 -24.14 8.68
C PHE A 547 15.18 -23.73 9.51
N TYR A 548 15.12 -23.88 10.84
CA TYR A 548 16.09 -23.29 11.75
C TYR A 548 17.46 -23.97 11.66
N LYS A 549 17.52 -25.29 11.49
CA LYS A 549 18.78 -26.05 11.33
C LYS A 549 19.62 -25.51 10.17
N ASP A 550 19.01 -25.34 9.02
CA ASP A 550 19.65 -24.77 7.82
C ASP A 550 20.10 -23.33 8.05
N PHE A 551 19.20 -22.53 8.64
CA PHE A 551 19.46 -21.13 8.93
C PHE A 551 20.60 -20.92 9.91
N GLU A 552 20.69 -21.72 10.99
CA GLU A 552 21.75 -21.63 12.01
C GLU A 552 23.11 -21.97 11.41
N LYS A 553 23.19 -23.02 10.57
CA LYS A 553 24.41 -23.40 9.86
C LYS A 553 24.88 -22.26 8.95
N THR A 554 23.99 -21.72 8.11
CA THR A 554 24.30 -20.61 7.20
C THR A 554 24.76 -19.36 7.98
N LEU A 555 24.14 -19.08 9.12
CA LEU A 555 24.54 -17.94 9.96
C LEU A 555 25.92 -18.14 10.60
N ALA A 556 26.27 -19.37 11.02
CA ALA A 556 27.59 -19.69 11.57
C ALA A 556 28.67 -19.51 10.49
N GLU A 557 28.44 -20.05 9.29
CA GLU A 557 29.32 -19.88 8.12
C GLU A 557 29.55 -18.42 7.79
N ALA A 558 28.46 -17.63 7.66
CA ALA A 558 28.52 -16.20 7.37
C ALA A 558 29.28 -15.41 8.44
N LYS A 559 29.16 -15.76 9.72
CA LYS A 559 29.91 -15.12 10.81
C LYS A 559 31.40 -15.39 10.72
N ASN A 560 31.78 -16.62 10.38
CA ASN A 560 33.19 -17.02 10.24
C ASN A 560 33.84 -16.33 9.02
N GLU A 561 33.21 -16.41 7.87
CA GLU A 561 33.75 -15.84 6.63
C GLU A 561 33.85 -14.30 6.66
N MET A 562 32.93 -13.65 7.35
CA MET A 562 32.94 -12.20 7.50
C MET A 562 33.60 -11.73 8.80
N ASN A 563 34.39 -12.57 9.47
CA ASN A 563 35.09 -12.14 10.67
C ASN A 563 36.04 -10.97 10.35
N GLY A 564 35.95 -9.87 11.11
CA GLY A 564 36.72 -8.65 10.87
C GLY A 564 36.25 -7.79 9.66
N VAL A 565 35.39 -8.32 8.80
CA VAL A 565 34.91 -7.58 7.61
C VAL A 565 33.72 -6.70 7.97
N LYS A 566 33.74 -5.45 7.48
CA LYS A 566 32.62 -4.50 7.59
C LYS A 566 32.38 -3.88 6.22
N ILE A 567 31.12 -3.85 5.81
CA ILE A 567 30.71 -3.21 4.55
C ILE A 567 30.75 -1.70 4.76
N GLN A 568 31.54 -1.02 3.95
CA GLN A 568 31.58 0.43 3.92
C GLN A 568 30.48 0.92 2.99
N LEU A 569 29.61 1.77 3.49
CA LEU A 569 28.66 2.53 2.67
C LEU A 569 29.41 3.72 2.06
N GLU A 570 29.01 4.15 0.88
CA GLU A 570 29.50 5.43 0.36
C GLU A 570 29.11 6.54 1.34
N GLU A 571 30.09 7.27 1.78
CA GLU A 571 29.85 8.34 2.75
C GLU A 571 29.36 9.57 1.99
N ASP A 572 28.20 10.13 2.37
CA ASP A 572 27.69 11.41 1.86
C ASP A 572 28.74 12.50 2.10
N LYS A 573 29.61 12.75 1.13
CA LYS A 573 30.62 13.81 1.20
C LYS A 573 29.93 15.16 1.16
N THR A 574 30.41 16.07 2.00
CA THR A 574 29.98 17.47 1.97
C THR A 574 31.08 18.34 1.36
N ASP A 575 30.72 19.50 0.87
CA ASP A 575 31.70 20.51 0.43
C ASP A 575 32.41 21.20 1.61
N ILE A 576 32.11 20.78 2.84
CA ILE A 576 32.71 21.36 4.05
C ILE A 576 34.06 20.71 4.28
N ILE A 577 35.11 21.53 4.24
CA ILE A 577 36.46 21.10 4.55
C ILE A 577 36.67 21.06 6.06
N CYS A 578 37.34 20.02 6.53
CA CYS A 578 37.71 19.89 7.93
C CYS A 578 38.84 20.88 8.27
N GLU A 579 38.61 21.78 9.20
CA GLU A 579 39.55 22.79 9.64
C GLU A 579 40.81 22.20 10.27
N ASN A 580 40.75 20.96 10.78
CA ASN A 580 41.88 20.32 11.47
C ASN A 580 42.80 19.52 10.54
N CYS A 581 42.28 19.00 9.39
CA CYS A 581 43.05 18.07 8.57
C CYS A 581 42.81 18.23 7.03
N GLY A 582 42.04 19.23 6.61
CA GLY A 582 41.80 19.53 5.20
C GLY A 582 40.96 18.54 4.39
N ARG A 583 40.46 17.46 5.00
CA ARG A 583 39.59 16.47 4.31
C ARG A 583 38.16 16.97 4.21
N ASN A 584 37.47 16.64 3.12
CA ASN A 584 36.02 16.87 3.03
C ASN A 584 35.30 16.12 4.13
N MET A 585 34.45 16.82 4.89
CA MET A 585 33.65 16.22 5.93
C MET A 585 32.48 15.43 5.35
N ILE A 586 31.99 14.46 6.09
CA ILE A 586 30.96 13.51 5.70
C ILE A 586 29.75 13.59 6.64
N ILE A 587 28.56 13.29 6.11
CA ILE A 587 27.35 13.22 6.93
C ILE A 587 27.28 11.84 7.57
N LYS A 588 27.25 11.79 8.90
CA LYS A 588 27.03 10.57 9.70
C LYS A 588 25.71 10.63 10.46
N VAL A 589 25.13 9.48 10.72
CA VAL A 589 23.91 9.36 11.54
C VAL A 589 24.29 8.83 12.91
N GLY A 590 24.02 9.61 13.96
CA GLY A 590 24.27 9.26 15.35
C GLY A 590 22.97 9.06 16.15
N LYS A 591 23.13 8.77 17.46
CA LYS A 591 22.01 8.58 18.40
C LYS A 591 20.99 9.74 18.41
N TYR A 592 21.45 10.96 18.10
CA TYR A 592 20.66 12.19 18.15
C TYR A 592 20.32 12.74 16.75
N GLY A 593 20.55 11.99 15.68
CA GLY A 593 20.28 12.40 14.31
C GLY A 593 21.55 12.55 13.46
N LYS A 594 21.40 13.21 12.29
CA LYS A 594 22.51 13.47 11.37
C LYS A 594 23.47 14.50 11.95
N PHE A 595 24.78 14.28 11.75
CA PHE A 595 25.85 15.20 12.10
C PHE A 595 26.95 15.13 11.02
N ILE A 596 27.76 16.14 10.93
CA ILE A 596 28.89 16.23 9.99
C ILE A 596 30.14 15.85 10.75
N ALA A 597 30.90 14.86 10.26
CA ALA A 597 32.11 14.38 10.92
C ALA A 597 33.28 14.35 9.94
N CYS A 598 34.47 14.49 10.45
CA CYS A 598 35.68 14.27 9.67
C CYS A 598 35.86 12.77 9.41
N PRO A 599 36.14 12.33 8.15
CA PRO A 599 36.43 10.93 7.84
C PRO A 599 37.74 10.43 8.45
N GLY A 600 38.59 11.31 8.90
CA GLY A 600 39.87 10.98 9.55
C GLY A 600 39.77 10.53 11.00
N TYR A 601 38.59 10.19 11.50
CA TYR A 601 38.45 9.58 12.82
C TYR A 601 39.09 8.18 12.87
N PRO A 602 39.84 7.81 13.92
CA PRO A 602 39.99 8.48 15.23
C PRO A 602 41.07 9.57 15.33
N GLU A 603 41.92 9.74 14.32
CA GLU A 603 43.03 10.74 14.36
C GLU A 603 42.47 12.17 14.37
N CYS A 604 41.45 12.45 13.58
CA CYS A 604 40.76 13.72 13.55
C CYS A 604 39.33 13.59 14.08
N LYS A 605 39.06 14.17 15.22
CA LYS A 605 37.77 14.08 15.93
C LYS A 605 36.85 15.27 15.64
N ASN A 606 37.07 16.02 14.55
CA ASN A 606 36.25 17.18 14.23
C ASN A 606 34.82 16.78 13.86
N VAL A 607 33.85 17.38 14.52
CA VAL A 607 32.42 17.13 14.34
C VAL A 607 31.67 18.46 14.28
N LYS A 608 30.81 18.61 13.28
CA LYS A 608 29.92 19.78 13.14
C LYS A 608 28.45 19.33 13.18
N LYS A 609 27.59 20.22 13.63
CA LYS A 609 26.15 19.97 13.63
C LYS A 609 25.63 19.94 12.19
N PHE A 610 24.88 18.91 11.83
CA PHE A 610 24.20 18.88 10.53
C PHE A 610 23.06 19.92 10.52
N VAL A 611 23.11 20.82 9.56
CA VAL A 611 22.13 21.89 9.39
C VAL A 611 21.56 21.80 8.01
N GLN A 612 20.27 21.53 7.90
CA GLN A 612 19.58 21.48 6.62
C GLN A 612 19.30 22.91 6.14
N LYS A 613 20.05 23.36 5.13
CA LYS A 613 19.80 24.64 4.47
C LYS A 613 18.61 24.55 3.54
N VAL A 614 17.81 25.61 3.43
CA VAL A 614 16.64 25.70 2.53
C VAL A 614 17.05 26.20 1.14
N GLY A 615 18.30 26.65 0.97
CA GLY A 615 18.79 27.21 -0.30
C GLY A 615 18.41 28.70 -0.49
N VAL A 616 18.00 29.37 0.57
CA VAL A 616 17.57 30.77 0.55
C VAL A 616 18.38 31.55 1.57
N LYS A 617 18.83 32.74 1.21
CA LYS A 617 19.48 33.68 2.14
C LYS A 617 18.46 34.25 3.13
N CYS A 618 18.94 34.58 4.33
CA CYS A 618 18.08 35.14 5.35
C CYS A 618 17.52 36.51 4.94
N PRO A 619 16.20 36.71 4.88
CA PRO A 619 15.62 37.98 4.45
C PRO A 619 15.88 39.13 5.46
N LYS A 620 16.30 38.82 6.69
CA LYS A 620 16.56 39.84 7.74
C LYS A 620 18.00 40.31 7.76
N CYS A 621 18.99 39.44 7.62
CA CYS A 621 20.39 39.80 7.71
C CYS A 621 21.15 39.63 6.38
N SER A 622 20.56 39.07 5.35
CA SER A 622 21.10 38.82 3.99
C SER A 622 22.38 37.97 3.96
N ASP A 623 23.05 37.78 5.07
CA ASP A 623 24.35 37.16 5.23
C ASP A 623 24.23 35.66 5.62
N GLY A 624 23.29 35.35 6.50
CA GLY A 624 23.01 33.98 6.94
C GLY A 624 22.14 33.21 5.95
N ASP A 625 22.20 31.88 6.06
CA ASP A 625 21.29 30.98 5.32
C ASP A 625 20.03 30.67 6.14
N VAL A 626 18.90 30.52 5.48
CA VAL A 626 17.72 29.98 6.17
C VAL A 626 17.89 28.48 6.33
N ILE A 627 17.67 28.00 7.55
CA ILE A 627 17.86 26.61 7.96
C ILE A 627 16.59 26.04 8.58
N VAL A 628 16.38 24.73 8.42
CA VAL A 628 15.30 24.00 9.08
C VAL A 628 15.68 23.76 10.52
N LYS A 629 14.81 24.16 11.45
CA LYS A 629 14.89 23.86 12.88
C LYS A 629 13.66 23.08 13.32
N THR A 630 13.80 22.25 14.35
CA THR A 630 12.70 21.43 14.86
C THR A 630 12.41 21.76 16.32
N THR A 631 11.15 21.96 16.65
CA THR A 631 10.70 22.18 18.03
C THR A 631 10.77 20.89 18.86
N LYS A 632 10.66 21.02 20.20
CA LYS A 632 10.53 19.85 21.12
C LYS A 632 9.37 18.93 20.75
N ARG A 633 8.31 19.47 20.11
CA ARG A 633 7.13 18.71 19.61
C ARG A 633 7.32 18.14 18.20
N LYS A 634 8.56 18.10 17.68
CA LYS A 634 8.90 17.60 16.33
C LYS A 634 8.24 18.37 15.17
N THR A 635 7.88 19.63 15.35
CA THR A 635 7.36 20.50 14.29
C THR A 635 8.50 21.31 13.71
N ASN A 636 8.64 21.33 12.36
CA ASN A 636 9.66 22.10 11.69
C ASN A 636 9.26 23.57 11.58
N PHE A 637 10.24 24.44 11.77
CA PHE A 637 10.20 25.87 11.51
C PHE A 637 11.51 26.32 10.86
N TYR A 638 11.53 27.49 10.31
CA TYR A 638 12.65 28.03 9.55
C TYR A 638 13.29 29.19 10.30
N GLY A 639 14.60 29.23 10.38
CA GLY A 639 15.30 30.28 11.09
C GLY A 639 16.65 30.58 10.48
N CYS A 640 17.24 31.71 10.85
CA CYS A 640 18.57 32.09 10.37
C CYS A 640 19.68 31.22 10.98
N SER A 641 20.70 30.90 10.18
CA SER A 641 21.93 30.22 10.62
C SER A 641 22.73 31.08 11.60
N ASN A 642 22.64 32.40 11.51
CA ASN A 642 23.37 33.34 12.33
C ASN A 642 22.73 33.65 13.70
N TYR A 643 21.73 32.85 14.11
CA TYR A 643 21.19 32.95 15.45
C TYR A 643 22.28 32.70 16.50
N PRO A 644 22.40 33.52 17.58
CA PRO A 644 21.47 34.55 18.06
C PRO A 644 21.68 35.99 17.48
N LYS A 645 22.70 36.20 16.63
CA LYS A 645 22.94 37.52 16.03
C LYS A 645 21.78 37.99 15.13
N CYS A 646 21.08 37.04 14.52
CA CYS A 646 19.88 37.28 13.73
C CYS A 646 18.76 36.36 14.22
N ASP A 647 17.66 36.95 14.61
CA ASP A 647 16.49 36.30 15.21
C ASP A 647 15.39 35.93 14.21
N PHE A 648 15.70 35.94 12.89
CA PHE A 648 14.73 35.58 11.88
C PHE A 648 14.15 34.18 12.11
N VAL A 649 12.80 34.09 12.15
CA VAL A 649 12.01 32.86 12.32
C VAL A 649 10.77 32.93 11.45
N SER A 650 10.46 31.84 10.77
CA SER A 650 9.21 31.63 10.03
C SER A 650 8.67 30.22 10.22
N TRP A 651 7.33 30.10 10.30
CA TRP A 651 6.64 28.82 10.28
C TRP A 651 6.35 28.31 8.86
N TYR A 652 6.60 29.18 7.87
CA TYR A 652 6.45 28.87 6.45
C TYR A 652 7.81 28.75 5.79
N GLU A 653 7.92 27.85 4.82
CA GLU A 653 9.14 27.61 4.07
C GLU A 653 9.39 28.77 3.11
N PRO A 654 10.49 29.54 3.22
CA PRO A 654 10.81 30.54 2.24
C PRO A 654 11.24 29.90 0.92
N VAL A 655 10.92 30.57 -0.18
CA VAL A 655 11.33 30.18 -1.54
C VAL A 655 12.26 31.22 -2.13
N ASN A 656 13.12 30.82 -3.05
CA ASN A 656 14.06 31.73 -3.70
C ASN A 656 13.36 32.54 -4.81
N GLU A 657 12.21 33.13 -4.46
CA GLU A 657 11.45 34.04 -5.32
C GLU A 657 11.08 35.28 -4.52
N HIS A 658 11.12 36.44 -5.18
CA HIS A 658 10.73 37.71 -4.57
C HIS A 658 9.33 38.11 -5.01
N CYS A 659 8.62 38.79 -4.13
CA CYS A 659 7.28 39.30 -4.42
C CYS A 659 7.37 40.38 -5.51
N PRO A 660 6.61 40.25 -6.61
CA PRO A 660 6.63 41.25 -7.69
C PRO A 660 6.00 42.59 -7.28
N GLN A 661 5.28 42.65 -6.17
CA GLN A 661 4.60 43.85 -5.68
C GLN A 661 5.44 44.64 -4.67
N CYS A 662 6.15 43.96 -3.75
CA CYS A 662 6.86 44.65 -2.66
C CYS A 662 8.35 44.25 -2.55
N GLY A 663 8.85 43.32 -3.38
CA GLY A 663 10.24 42.87 -3.35
C GLY A 663 10.62 41.92 -2.22
N GLU A 664 9.74 41.67 -1.25
CA GLU A 664 9.98 40.74 -0.15
C GLU A 664 10.05 39.28 -0.61
N ILE A 665 10.77 38.44 0.14
CA ILE A 665 10.84 37.02 -0.16
C ILE A 665 9.48 36.34 -0.01
N LEU A 666 9.20 35.36 -0.87
CA LEU A 666 7.96 34.62 -0.84
C LEU A 666 8.06 33.35 0.00
N PHE A 667 6.93 32.84 0.49
CA PHE A 667 6.83 31.70 1.37
C PHE A 667 5.78 30.68 0.87
N LYS A 668 6.04 29.38 1.06
CA LYS A 668 5.06 28.31 0.78
C LYS A 668 4.02 28.19 1.87
N LYS A 669 2.75 28.27 1.53
CA LYS A 669 1.63 28.03 2.43
C LYS A 669 1.45 26.53 2.65
N LYS A 670 1.36 26.08 3.91
CA LYS A 670 1.05 24.67 4.22
C LYS A 670 -0.42 24.40 3.91
N GLY A 671 -0.71 23.57 2.88
CA GLY A 671 -2.09 23.21 2.50
C GLY A 671 -2.14 22.34 1.24
N LYS A 672 -3.37 21.89 0.88
CA LYS A 672 -3.59 21.02 -0.30
C LYS A 672 -3.32 21.71 -1.65
N LYS A 673 -3.40 23.03 -1.72
CA LYS A 673 -2.96 23.82 -2.87
C LYS A 673 -1.58 24.36 -2.55
N GLN A 674 -0.60 24.07 -3.38
CA GLN A 674 0.73 24.68 -3.23
C GLN A 674 0.60 26.15 -3.68
N VAL A 675 0.53 27.04 -2.69
CA VAL A 675 0.44 28.47 -2.90
C VAL A 675 1.71 29.10 -2.33
N VAL A 676 2.33 29.96 -3.10
CA VAL A 676 3.40 30.83 -2.66
C VAL A 676 2.80 32.20 -2.37
N PHE A 677 3.11 32.78 -1.21
CA PHE A 677 2.52 34.02 -0.76
C PHE A 677 3.56 34.97 -0.11
N CYS A 678 3.27 36.24 -0.12
CA CYS A 678 4.04 37.24 0.58
C CYS A 678 3.58 37.34 2.04
N GLN A 679 4.53 37.36 3.00
CA GLN A 679 4.23 37.54 4.44
C GLN A 679 4.01 38.99 4.84
N ASN A 680 4.32 39.94 3.98
CA ASN A 680 4.01 41.36 4.24
C ASN A 680 2.50 41.55 4.29
N LYS A 681 2.01 42.00 5.43
CA LYS A 681 0.57 42.14 5.72
C LYS A 681 -0.13 43.14 4.78
N ASP A 682 0.62 44.10 4.28
CA ASP A 682 0.10 45.18 3.42
C ASP A 682 0.16 44.81 1.92
N CYS A 683 0.75 43.67 1.55
CA CYS A 683 0.97 43.30 0.17
C CYS A 683 -0.10 42.34 -0.39
N GLY A 684 -0.50 41.34 0.36
CA GLY A 684 -1.55 40.37 -0.02
C GLY A 684 -1.27 39.50 -1.25
N TYR A 685 -0.05 39.49 -1.81
CA TYR A 685 0.29 38.73 -3.00
C TYR A 685 0.27 37.21 -2.76
N GLU A 686 -0.49 36.48 -3.57
CA GLU A 686 -0.51 35.02 -3.59
C GLU A 686 -0.45 34.49 -5.04
N LYS A 687 0.33 33.44 -5.25
CA LYS A 687 0.49 32.77 -6.56
C LYS A 687 0.34 31.26 -6.39
N ALA A 688 -0.52 30.61 -7.18
CA ALA A 688 -0.57 29.16 -7.22
C ALA A 688 0.69 28.61 -7.93
N VAL A 689 1.37 27.65 -7.29
CA VAL A 689 2.48 26.95 -7.94
C VAL A 689 1.87 25.85 -8.82
N LYS A 690 2.09 25.93 -10.14
CA LYS A 690 1.76 24.81 -11.04
C LYS A 690 2.68 23.64 -10.69
N SER A 691 2.08 22.50 -10.34
CA SER A 691 2.78 21.23 -10.06
C SER A 691 3.42 20.66 -11.31
#